data_1842950976fa26b6550773b030c634b0
#
_entry.id   1842950976fa26b6550773b030c634b0
#
_cell.length_a   1.000
_cell.length_b   1.000
_cell.length_c   1.000
_cell.angle_alpha   90.00
_cell.angle_beta   90.00
_cell.angle_gamma   90.00
#
_symmetry.space_group_name_H-M   'P 1'
#
loop_
_entity.id
_entity.type
_entity.pdbx_description
1 polymer ?
#
loop_
_entity_poly.entity_id
_entity_poly.type
_entity_poly.pdbx_seq_one_letter_code
_entity_poly.pdbx_strand_id
1 'polypeptide(L)'
;MYKNAVMALVLFAGLTLVSCNQGGSNNGGALKSSAAEKVFVAPGEYDSHYAFISGGFSGQLSVYGLPSGRLFKVIPVFSVDAEKAYGFNEETRDMLKTSHGYIPWGDSHHPDISQTNGVVDGRWVFINENNTPRIARVSLETYETAEIIEIPNSAGNHSSSFVTENTEYVVAGTRFSVPIPQRDISIKDYKGNFKAALSFIKVDPESGNMDLDFQVLMPGFDYDLSHPGRGKSHGWFFFSTYNTEEAHTLLEVNASQNDKDFIAAVNWKKAQEYIKQGKFKTMPAKYVHNVYSDETHSTISTTKKSVRVLDASKLPGLVYLMPTPKSPHGCDVDPSGEYIVGSGKLSASMTVHSFSKMLKAIENKEFDGEAYGIPILKFESTLAGTVEQPGLGPLHTEFDGKGNAYTTFFISSEVVKWKLGTWEVVDRKPTYYSVGHLMIPGGNSRKPFGKYLVAMNKITKDRYLPTGPEVTQSAQLYDISGEKMELLLDFPTVGEPHYAAGAPAEVVKGFSKKFFKLEENKHPYATKSEDDVRVVRDGKNVHVYMTAIRSHFAPDNIEGIKVGDRVYFHVTNLEQDYDVPHGISMIGANTSELLIMPGQTETFVWEPKQVGVWPFYCTDFCSALHQEMQGYVRVSPRNSNVKLSWSLDDE
;
A
#
# COMPACT_ATOMS: atom_id res chain seq x y z
N MET A 1 27.10 -20.15 63.30
CA MET A 1 27.51 -20.21 61.91
C MET A 1 26.73 -19.20 61.06
N TYR A 2 26.88 -17.93 61.35
CA TYR A 2 26.25 -16.84 60.59
C TYR A 2 27.11 -15.59 60.81
N LYS A 3 28.24 -15.49 60.15
CA LYS A 3 29.10 -14.30 60.15
C LYS A 3 30.13 -14.38 59.03
N ASN A 4 29.77 -14.53 57.78
CA ASN A 4 30.68 -14.34 56.66
C ASN A 4 29.94 -14.17 55.30
N ALA A 5 28.86 -13.39 55.29
CA ALA A 5 28.11 -13.10 54.08
C ALA A 5 27.76 -11.61 53.87
N VAL A 6 28.58 -10.71 54.44
CA VAL A 6 28.34 -9.26 54.30
C VAL A 6 29.62 -8.52 53.88
N MET A 7 30.50 -9.11 53.10
CA MET A 7 31.70 -8.40 52.68
C MET A 7 32.05 -8.64 51.17
N ALA A 8 31.04 -8.75 50.34
CA ALA A 8 31.25 -8.89 48.87
C ALA A 8 30.33 -7.95 48.03
N LEU A 9 29.85 -6.83 48.62
CA LEU A 9 28.94 -5.91 47.90
C LEU A 9 29.35 -4.42 47.98
N VAL A 10 30.65 -4.13 48.12
CA VAL A 10 31.16 -2.73 48.09
C VAL A 10 32.47 -2.67 47.30
N LEU A 11 32.54 -3.24 46.08
CA LEU A 11 33.71 -3.07 45.23
C LEU A 11 33.34 -3.07 43.73
N PHE A 12 32.22 -2.44 43.39
CA PHE A 12 31.84 -2.18 41.97
C PHE A 12 31.23 -0.78 41.78
N ALA A 13 31.83 0.21 42.45
CA ALA A 13 31.49 1.61 42.18
C ALA A 13 32.80 2.40 42.08
N GLY A 14 33.45 2.29 40.91
CA GLY A 14 34.69 3.02 40.70
C GLY A 14 35.43 2.67 39.41
N LEU A 15 34.70 2.48 38.33
CA LEU A 15 35.30 2.55 36.99
C LEU A 15 34.91 3.87 36.36
N THR A 16 35.62 4.91 36.76
CA THR A 16 35.68 6.17 36.05
C THR A 16 36.19 5.94 34.62
N LEU A 17 35.44 6.42 33.67
CA LEU A 17 35.81 6.57 32.28
C LEU A 17 37.15 7.29 32.15
N VAL A 18 38.22 6.56 31.88
CA VAL A 18 39.44 7.15 31.35
C VAL A 18 39.19 7.41 29.86
N SER A 19 38.78 8.60 29.54
CA SER A 19 38.86 9.16 28.20
C SER A 19 40.33 9.25 27.82
N CYS A 20 40.76 8.44 26.83
CA CYS A 20 42.02 8.62 26.19
C CYS A 20 42.02 9.92 25.37
N ASN A 21 42.41 11.00 26.01
CA ASN A 21 42.67 12.26 25.33
C ASN A 21 44.09 12.20 24.77
N GLN A 22 44.23 11.68 23.52
CA GLN A 22 45.42 11.92 22.75
C GLN A 22 45.31 13.27 22.05
N GLY A 23 46.05 14.22 22.54
CA GLY A 23 46.22 15.53 21.93
C GLY A 23 46.79 15.43 20.52
N GLY A 24 45.99 15.65 19.53
CA GLY A 24 46.32 15.89 18.14
C GLY A 24 45.83 17.26 17.74
N SER A 25 46.73 18.06 17.19
CA SER A 25 46.55 19.46 16.79
C SER A 25 45.28 19.75 16.03
N ASN A 26 44.60 20.79 16.49
CA ASN A 26 43.45 21.43 15.81
C ASN A 26 43.79 21.86 14.39
N ASN A 27 43.28 21.13 13.40
CA ASN A 27 42.85 21.69 12.13
C ASN A 27 41.32 21.65 12.13
N GLY A 28 40.68 22.81 12.21
CA GLY A 28 39.22 22.98 12.32
C GLY A 28 38.49 22.61 11.04
N GLY A 29 38.45 21.32 10.73
CA GLY A 29 37.45 20.72 9.86
C GLY A 29 36.37 20.09 10.75
N ALA A 30 35.15 20.53 10.65
CA ALA A 30 34.03 19.85 11.32
C ALA A 30 34.11 18.34 11.03
N LEU A 31 34.24 17.53 12.08
CA LEU A 31 34.19 16.07 11.97
C LEU A 31 32.85 15.73 11.28
N LYS A 32 32.89 15.14 10.10
CA LYS A 32 31.69 14.63 9.45
C LYS A 32 31.12 13.56 10.37
N SER A 33 29.87 13.70 10.79
CA SER A 33 29.18 12.68 11.56
C SER A 33 29.22 11.34 10.80
N SER A 34 29.45 10.24 11.52
CA SER A 34 29.43 8.90 10.92
C SER A 34 28.01 8.54 10.43
N ALA A 35 27.88 7.59 9.51
CA ALA A 35 26.58 7.08 9.08
C ALA A 35 25.75 6.58 10.27
N ALA A 36 26.40 5.92 11.25
CA ALA A 36 25.76 5.45 12.47
C ALA A 36 25.15 6.60 13.30
N GLU A 37 25.84 7.74 13.42
CA GLU A 37 25.30 8.92 14.12
C GLU A 37 24.13 9.55 13.37
N LYS A 38 24.16 9.52 12.04
CA LYS A 38 23.07 10.06 11.19
C LYS A 38 21.78 9.25 11.24
N VAL A 39 21.85 7.97 11.55
CA VAL A 39 20.68 7.09 11.66
C VAL A 39 20.23 6.88 13.09
N PHE A 40 20.99 7.35 14.06
CA PHE A 40 20.64 7.19 15.47
C PHE A 40 19.42 8.05 15.81
N VAL A 41 18.39 7.38 16.33
CA VAL A 41 17.21 7.99 16.96
C VAL A 41 17.10 7.41 18.35
N ALA A 42 17.17 8.26 19.38
CA ALA A 42 17.18 7.83 20.77
C ALA A 42 15.89 7.05 21.14
N PRO A 43 15.96 6.12 22.11
CA PRO A 43 14.76 5.49 22.66
C PRO A 43 13.75 6.53 23.13
N GLY A 44 12.49 6.38 22.77
CA GLY A 44 11.42 7.33 23.07
C GLY A 44 11.29 8.50 22.09
N GLU A 45 12.26 8.70 21.20
CA GLU A 45 12.20 9.71 20.15
C GLU A 45 11.61 9.17 18.87
N TYR A 46 11.04 10.07 18.07
CA TYR A 46 10.45 9.75 16.77
C TYR A 46 11.42 10.01 15.63
N ASP A 47 11.33 9.20 14.60
CA ASP A 47 11.97 9.45 13.31
C ASP A 47 11.43 10.72 12.66
N SER A 48 12.24 11.34 11.79
CA SER A 48 11.88 12.58 11.10
C SER A 48 10.95 12.37 9.90
N HIS A 49 10.95 11.15 9.33
CA HIS A 49 10.14 10.77 8.17
C HIS A 49 9.63 9.33 8.34
N TYR A 50 8.56 9.02 7.62
CA TYR A 50 8.04 7.65 7.50
C TYR A 50 8.05 7.19 6.06
N ALA A 51 8.38 5.91 5.86
CA ALA A 51 8.26 5.18 4.61
C ALA A 51 7.17 4.11 4.74
N PHE A 52 6.24 4.11 3.82
CA PHE A 52 5.17 3.13 3.66
C PHE A 52 5.58 2.19 2.54
N ILE A 53 6.10 1.01 2.89
CA ILE A 53 6.67 0.06 1.93
C ILE A 53 5.69 -1.08 1.73
N SER A 54 5.30 -1.34 0.48
CA SER A 54 4.47 -2.50 0.13
C SER A 54 5.25 -3.80 0.28
N GLY A 55 4.57 -4.85 0.73
CA GLY A 55 5.18 -6.14 1.01
C GLY A 55 5.04 -7.19 -0.10
N GLY A 56 4.62 -6.79 -1.31
CA GLY A 56 4.44 -7.72 -2.43
C GLY A 56 3.50 -8.87 -2.06
N PHE A 57 3.95 -10.09 -2.23
CA PHE A 57 3.18 -11.31 -1.93
C PHE A 57 2.75 -11.48 -0.47
N SER A 58 3.26 -10.68 0.46
CA SER A 58 2.74 -10.68 1.84
C SER A 58 1.35 -10.05 1.96
N GLY A 59 0.93 -9.26 0.96
CA GLY A 59 -0.36 -8.57 0.96
C GLY A 59 -0.47 -7.42 1.97
N GLN A 60 0.66 -6.97 2.52
CA GLN A 60 0.74 -6.02 3.64
C GLN A 60 1.37 -4.70 3.21
N LEU A 61 1.20 -3.69 4.04
CA LEU A 61 1.89 -2.40 3.97
C LEU A 61 2.63 -2.17 5.29
N SER A 62 3.94 -1.95 5.22
CA SER A 62 4.79 -1.78 6.40
C SER A 62 5.24 -0.34 6.56
N VAL A 63 5.27 0.16 7.79
CA VAL A 63 5.64 1.53 8.15
C VAL A 63 7.01 1.52 8.81
N TYR A 64 7.98 2.18 8.18
CA TYR A 64 9.34 2.31 8.69
C TYR A 64 9.67 3.75 9.01
N GLY A 65 10.40 3.95 10.12
CA GLY A 65 10.96 5.25 10.46
C GLY A 65 12.26 5.54 9.69
N LEU A 66 12.41 6.77 9.25
CA LEU A 66 13.66 7.25 8.65
C LEU A 66 14.20 8.43 9.48
N PRO A 67 15.48 8.40 9.90
CA PRO A 67 16.55 7.59 9.35
C PRO A 67 16.84 6.24 10.05
N SER A 68 16.11 5.86 11.11
CA SER A 68 16.49 4.70 11.93
C SER A 68 16.29 3.33 11.25
N GLY A 69 15.43 3.23 10.24
CA GLY A 69 15.03 1.96 9.65
C GLY A 69 14.15 1.08 10.57
N ARG A 70 13.62 1.64 11.67
CA ARG A 70 12.77 0.89 12.61
C ARG A 70 11.42 0.57 11.98
N LEU A 71 10.97 -0.67 12.12
CA LEU A 71 9.61 -1.07 11.77
C LEU A 71 8.66 -0.60 12.88
N PHE A 72 7.69 0.25 12.55
CA PHE A 72 6.69 0.73 13.49
C PHE A 72 5.40 -0.09 13.45
N LYS A 73 4.94 -0.43 12.25
CA LYS A 73 3.68 -1.16 12.10
C LYS A 73 3.67 -1.96 10.81
N VAL A 74 3.02 -3.10 10.86
CA VAL A 74 2.61 -3.87 9.68
C VAL A 74 1.09 -3.77 9.58
N ILE A 75 0.61 -3.26 8.45
CA ILE A 75 -0.82 -3.06 8.18
C ILE A 75 -1.27 -4.16 7.22
N PRO A 76 -2.17 -5.06 7.62
CA PRO A 76 -2.76 -6.02 6.70
C PRO A 76 -3.68 -5.28 5.72
N VAL A 77 -3.56 -5.60 4.43
CA VAL A 77 -4.35 -4.95 3.37
C VAL A 77 -5.09 -5.97 2.52
N PHE A 78 -4.36 -6.77 1.74
CA PHE A 78 -4.93 -7.79 0.86
C PHE A 78 -4.66 -9.22 1.37
N SER A 79 -4.22 -9.36 2.58
CA SER A 79 -4.02 -10.65 3.24
C SER A 79 -4.60 -10.63 4.63
N VAL A 80 -5.03 -11.80 5.09
CA VAL A 80 -5.45 -11.98 6.48
C VAL A 80 -4.27 -11.79 7.42
N ASP A 81 -4.56 -11.35 8.63
CA ASP A 81 -3.58 -11.24 9.71
C ASP A 81 -4.21 -11.82 10.98
N ALA A 82 -3.64 -12.93 11.46
CA ALA A 82 -4.22 -13.67 12.58
C ALA A 82 -4.08 -12.92 13.90
N GLU A 83 -2.96 -12.22 14.12
CA GLU A 83 -2.71 -11.46 15.34
C GLU A 83 -3.75 -10.33 15.54
N LYS A 84 -4.12 -9.67 14.46
CA LYS A 84 -5.10 -8.56 14.47
C LYS A 84 -6.52 -9.00 14.12
N ALA A 85 -6.74 -10.30 13.95
CA ALA A 85 -7.98 -10.89 13.46
C ALA A 85 -8.48 -10.30 12.11
N TYR A 86 -7.64 -9.56 11.38
CA TYR A 86 -8.01 -8.96 10.11
C TYR A 86 -8.36 -10.02 9.06
N GLY A 87 -9.56 -9.92 8.52
CA GLY A 87 -10.15 -10.91 7.63
C GLY A 87 -10.82 -12.09 8.36
N PHE A 88 -10.70 -12.17 9.69
CA PHE A 88 -11.35 -13.19 10.53
C PHE A 88 -12.52 -12.64 11.34
N ASN A 89 -12.46 -11.37 11.77
CA ASN A 89 -13.57 -10.70 12.44
C ASN A 89 -14.64 -10.25 11.44
N GLU A 90 -15.83 -9.92 11.93
CA GLU A 90 -16.96 -9.50 11.06
C GLU A 90 -16.72 -8.11 10.44
N GLU A 91 -15.97 -7.23 11.11
CA GLU A 91 -15.69 -5.86 10.67
C GLU A 91 -14.78 -5.82 9.44
N THR A 92 -13.78 -6.68 9.39
CA THR A 92 -12.75 -6.66 8.33
C THR A 92 -12.92 -7.76 7.29
N ARG A 93 -13.64 -8.85 7.61
CA ARG A 93 -13.87 -9.97 6.69
C ARG A 93 -14.49 -9.52 5.38
N ASP A 94 -15.42 -8.58 5.44
CA ASP A 94 -16.12 -8.08 4.26
C ASP A 94 -15.20 -7.28 3.32
N MET A 95 -14.11 -6.71 3.82
CA MET A 95 -13.12 -6.02 2.99
C MET A 95 -12.40 -6.98 2.03
N LEU A 96 -12.24 -8.25 2.40
CA LEU A 96 -11.61 -9.27 1.57
C LEU A 96 -12.61 -10.05 0.70
N LYS A 97 -13.91 -9.76 0.79
CA LYS A 97 -14.93 -10.29 -0.12
C LYS A 97 -14.88 -9.58 -1.47
N THR A 98 -15.09 -10.34 -2.50
CA THR A 98 -15.14 -9.88 -3.89
C THR A 98 -16.43 -10.31 -4.57
N SER A 99 -16.66 -9.89 -5.80
CA SER A 99 -17.78 -10.36 -6.61
C SER A 99 -17.75 -11.87 -6.89
N HIS A 100 -16.60 -12.52 -6.69
CA HIS A 100 -16.41 -13.96 -6.94
C HIS A 100 -16.09 -14.78 -5.68
N GLY A 101 -16.12 -14.15 -4.52
CA GLY A 101 -15.90 -14.83 -3.26
C GLY A 101 -14.88 -14.15 -2.34
N TYR A 102 -14.52 -14.84 -1.28
CA TYR A 102 -13.55 -14.37 -0.31
C TYR A 102 -12.13 -14.64 -0.80
N ILE A 103 -11.31 -13.59 -0.90
CA ILE A 103 -9.92 -13.69 -1.36
C ILE A 103 -9.00 -13.27 -0.20
N PRO A 104 -8.49 -14.24 0.58
CA PRO A 104 -7.71 -13.99 1.78
C PRO A 104 -6.23 -13.71 1.52
N TRP A 105 -5.83 -13.56 0.27
CA TRP A 105 -4.46 -13.28 -0.14
C TRP A 105 -4.42 -12.40 -1.38
N GLY A 106 -3.41 -11.53 -1.45
CA GLY A 106 -3.13 -10.68 -2.59
C GLY A 106 -1.70 -10.17 -2.60
N ASP A 107 -1.32 -9.56 -3.72
CA ASP A 107 0.00 -9.00 -3.97
C ASP A 107 -0.06 -7.47 -3.85
N SER A 108 0.30 -6.93 -2.68
CA SER A 108 0.33 -5.48 -2.42
C SER A 108 1.47 -4.82 -3.20
N HIS A 109 1.18 -3.74 -3.96
CA HIS A 109 2.11 -3.31 -4.99
C HIS A 109 2.57 -1.87 -4.85
N HIS A 110 1.83 -0.89 -5.37
CA HIS A 110 2.24 0.51 -5.42
C HIS A 110 1.44 1.36 -4.43
N PRO A 111 1.99 1.75 -3.26
CA PRO A 111 1.35 2.74 -2.40
C PRO A 111 1.59 4.15 -2.90
N ASP A 112 0.60 5.03 -2.75
CA ASP A 112 0.75 6.49 -2.90
C ASP A 112 -0.01 7.23 -1.81
N ILE A 113 0.51 8.36 -1.35
CA ILE A 113 -0.09 9.15 -0.27
C ILE A 113 -1.01 10.22 -0.87
N SER A 114 -2.17 10.43 -0.23
CA SER A 114 -3.09 11.51 -0.58
C SER A 114 -2.40 12.88 -0.58
N GLN A 115 -2.86 13.77 -1.47
CA GLN A 115 -2.29 15.09 -1.68
C GLN A 115 -3.38 16.16 -1.62
N THR A 116 -3.02 17.30 -1.08
CA THR A 116 -3.80 18.55 -1.16
C THR A 116 -2.91 19.65 -1.74
N ASN A 117 -3.37 20.27 -2.81
CA ASN A 117 -2.59 21.29 -3.57
C ASN A 117 -1.21 20.79 -4.01
N GLY A 118 -1.12 19.52 -4.38
CA GLY A 118 0.12 18.91 -4.85
C GLY A 118 1.15 18.65 -3.75
N VAL A 119 0.75 18.63 -2.49
CA VAL A 119 1.60 18.31 -1.33
C VAL A 119 0.98 17.12 -0.58
N VAL A 120 1.81 16.17 -0.18
CA VAL A 120 1.35 15.05 0.66
C VAL A 120 0.71 15.58 1.93
N ASP A 121 -0.48 15.09 2.26
CA ASP A 121 -1.30 15.63 3.35
C ASP A 121 -1.47 14.68 4.54
N GLY A 122 -0.98 13.43 4.41
CA GLY A 122 -0.92 12.46 5.50
C GLY A 122 -2.26 11.86 5.93
N ARG A 123 -3.33 12.01 5.15
CA ARG A 123 -4.65 11.47 5.49
C ARG A 123 -4.80 9.99 5.13
N TRP A 124 -4.40 9.60 3.93
CA TRP A 124 -4.59 8.26 3.40
C TRP A 124 -3.39 7.77 2.60
N VAL A 125 -3.21 6.46 2.60
CA VAL A 125 -2.40 5.75 1.61
C VAL A 125 -3.33 4.92 0.75
N PHE A 126 -3.22 5.06 -0.57
CA PHE A 126 -3.87 4.18 -1.55
C PHE A 126 -2.86 3.15 -2.03
N ILE A 127 -3.28 1.91 -2.16
CA ILE A 127 -2.41 0.82 -2.61
C ILE A 127 -3.20 -0.16 -3.47
N ASN A 128 -2.59 -0.61 -4.57
CA ASN A 128 -3.19 -1.60 -5.44
C ASN A 128 -2.77 -3.02 -5.11
N GLU A 129 -3.58 -3.94 -5.57
CA GLU A 129 -3.24 -5.35 -5.67
C GLU A 129 -2.96 -5.72 -7.13
N ASN A 130 -1.84 -6.39 -7.38
CA ASN A 130 -1.45 -6.77 -8.74
C ASN A 130 -2.09 -8.10 -9.19
N ASN A 131 -2.36 -9.01 -8.26
CA ASN A 131 -2.93 -10.33 -8.57
C ASN A 131 -4.43 -10.28 -8.85
N THR A 132 -5.18 -9.58 -7.99
CA THR A 132 -6.63 -9.38 -8.14
C THR A 132 -6.89 -7.88 -8.29
N PRO A 133 -7.57 -7.41 -9.35
CA PRO A 133 -7.76 -5.98 -9.57
C PRO A 133 -8.54 -5.29 -8.44
N ARG A 134 -7.84 -4.93 -7.38
CA ARG A 134 -8.39 -4.21 -6.22
C ARG A 134 -7.52 -3.00 -5.87
N ILE A 135 -8.14 -2.01 -5.27
CA ILE A 135 -7.44 -0.88 -4.64
C ILE A 135 -7.95 -0.74 -3.21
N ALA A 136 -7.02 -0.58 -2.28
CA ALA A 136 -7.30 -0.30 -0.89
C ALA A 136 -6.96 1.15 -0.53
N ARG A 137 -7.69 1.67 0.44
CA ARG A 137 -7.38 2.90 1.16
C ARG A 137 -7.06 2.55 2.61
N VAL A 138 -5.86 2.95 3.03
CA VAL A 138 -5.40 2.85 4.42
C VAL A 138 -5.55 4.22 5.07
N SER A 139 -6.18 4.29 6.23
CA SER A 139 -6.27 5.50 7.04
C SER A 139 -4.96 5.75 7.77
N LEU A 140 -4.39 6.94 7.67
CA LEU A 140 -3.23 7.35 8.46
C LEU A 140 -3.62 7.97 9.81
N GLU A 141 -4.92 8.08 10.09
CA GLU A 141 -5.43 8.38 11.43
C GLU A 141 -5.34 7.15 12.35
N THR A 142 -5.64 5.96 11.81
CA THR A 142 -5.69 4.72 12.60
C THR A 142 -4.60 3.72 12.23
N TYR A 143 -3.94 3.89 11.10
CA TYR A 143 -3.04 2.89 10.49
C TYR A 143 -3.73 1.55 10.23
N GLU A 144 -4.95 1.61 9.71
CA GLU A 144 -5.77 0.45 9.37
C GLU A 144 -6.32 0.58 7.95
N THR A 145 -6.55 -0.56 7.33
CA THR A 145 -7.26 -0.61 6.05
C THR A 145 -8.71 -0.22 6.26
N ALA A 146 -9.13 0.86 5.59
CA ALA A 146 -10.46 1.44 5.77
C ALA A 146 -11.44 1.06 4.66
N GLU A 147 -10.95 0.72 3.47
CA GLU A 147 -11.79 0.38 2.32
C GLU A 147 -11.01 -0.39 1.28
N ILE A 148 -11.63 -1.36 0.64
CA ILE A 148 -11.13 -2.05 -0.56
C ILE A 148 -12.23 -2.05 -1.61
N ILE A 149 -11.91 -1.67 -2.83
CA ILE A 149 -12.82 -1.75 -3.98
C ILE A 149 -12.26 -2.66 -5.08
N GLU A 150 -13.16 -3.32 -5.82
CA GLU A 150 -12.83 -4.09 -7.01
C GLU A 150 -12.86 -3.22 -8.25
N ILE A 151 -11.94 -3.49 -9.19
CA ILE A 151 -11.87 -2.80 -10.48
C ILE A 151 -12.38 -3.74 -11.57
N PRO A 152 -13.52 -3.42 -12.21
CA PRO A 152 -14.05 -4.22 -13.30
C PRO A 152 -13.27 -3.97 -14.62
N ASN A 153 -13.45 -4.89 -15.59
CA ASN A 153 -12.86 -4.78 -16.93
C ASN A 153 -11.33 -4.69 -16.93
N SER A 154 -10.68 -5.27 -15.93
CA SER A 154 -9.23 -5.27 -15.75
C SER A 154 -8.75 -6.67 -15.37
N ALA A 155 -7.63 -7.09 -15.89
CA ALA A 155 -6.99 -8.37 -15.58
C ALA A 155 -5.59 -8.12 -15.01
N GLY A 156 -5.54 -7.52 -13.85
CA GLY A 156 -4.31 -7.08 -13.20
C GLY A 156 -4.16 -5.57 -13.26
N ASN A 157 -3.67 -5.00 -12.20
CA ASN A 157 -3.77 -3.57 -11.89
C ASN A 157 -2.41 -3.00 -11.52
N HIS A 158 -1.41 -3.24 -12.36
CA HIS A 158 -0.03 -2.89 -12.05
C HIS A 158 0.21 -1.37 -12.09
N SER A 159 -0.30 -0.71 -13.13
CA SER A 159 -0.16 0.74 -13.34
C SER A 159 -1.09 1.55 -12.42
N SER A 160 -0.91 1.46 -11.12
CA SER A 160 -1.80 1.93 -10.04
C SER A 160 -0.99 2.17 -8.78
N SER A 161 -1.48 2.76 -7.78
CA SER A 161 -2.69 3.48 -7.42
C SER A 161 -2.38 4.96 -7.17
N PHE A 162 -1.82 5.61 -8.16
CA PHE A 162 -1.31 6.98 -8.02
C PHE A 162 -2.45 7.98 -7.98
N VAL A 163 -2.28 9.03 -7.16
CA VAL A 163 -3.30 10.05 -6.93
C VAL A 163 -3.01 11.32 -7.73
N THR A 164 -4.06 11.99 -8.20
CA THR A 164 -3.94 13.35 -8.73
C THR A 164 -3.55 14.34 -7.63
N GLU A 165 -3.02 15.51 -8.01
CA GLU A 165 -2.40 16.47 -7.07
C GLU A 165 -3.33 17.04 -5.99
N ASN A 166 -4.64 16.81 -6.09
CA ASN A 166 -5.63 17.12 -5.04
C ASN A 166 -6.44 15.88 -4.60
N THR A 167 -5.93 14.70 -4.92
CA THR A 167 -6.63 13.44 -4.65
C THR A 167 -8.07 13.41 -5.22
N GLU A 168 -8.30 14.11 -6.36
CA GLU A 168 -9.58 14.06 -7.06
C GLU A 168 -9.87 12.64 -7.55
N TYR A 169 -8.81 11.94 -8.00
CA TYR A 169 -8.84 10.57 -8.46
C TYR A 169 -7.66 9.77 -7.92
N VAL A 170 -7.92 8.51 -7.64
CA VAL A 170 -6.94 7.42 -7.66
C VAL A 170 -7.08 6.74 -9.01
N VAL A 171 -5.98 6.47 -9.70
CA VAL A 171 -6.02 5.94 -11.05
C VAL A 171 -5.41 4.54 -11.11
N ALA A 172 -6.08 3.66 -11.85
CA ALA A 172 -5.66 2.28 -12.04
C ALA A 172 -5.58 1.91 -13.52
N GLY A 173 -4.42 1.45 -13.95
CA GLY A 173 -4.18 0.98 -15.31
C GLY A 173 -4.07 -0.54 -15.39
N THR A 174 -4.72 -1.13 -16.37
CA THR A 174 -4.68 -2.57 -16.62
C THR A 174 -3.31 -2.99 -17.13
N ARG A 175 -2.68 -3.98 -16.47
CA ARG A 175 -1.45 -4.58 -16.97
C ARG A 175 -1.74 -5.56 -18.12
N PHE A 176 -2.60 -6.53 -17.88
CA PHE A 176 -2.92 -7.55 -18.88
C PHE A 176 -4.22 -7.21 -19.59
N SER A 177 -4.15 -6.92 -20.87
CA SER A 177 -5.33 -6.64 -21.68
C SER A 177 -6.14 -7.91 -21.91
N VAL A 178 -7.47 -7.73 -22.00
CA VAL A 178 -8.45 -8.79 -22.19
C VAL A 178 -9.57 -8.30 -23.11
N PRO A 179 -10.42 -9.19 -23.65
CA PRO A 179 -11.65 -8.75 -24.28
C PRO A 179 -12.53 -7.97 -23.31
N ILE A 180 -12.89 -6.73 -23.64
CA ILE A 180 -13.74 -5.89 -22.79
C ILE A 180 -15.07 -5.62 -23.49
N PRO A 181 -16.22 -5.97 -22.90
CA PRO A 181 -16.40 -6.73 -21.64
C PRO A 181 -15.85 -8.15 -21.75
N GLN A 182 -15.42 -8.69 -20.59
CA GLN A 182 -14.83 -10.03 -20.52
C GLN A 182 -15.74 -11.09 -21.18
N ARG A 183 -15.17 -11.86 -22.10
CA ARG A 183 -15.84 -12.94 -22.84
C ARG A 183 -14.82 -13.93 -23.38
N ASP A 184 -15.27 -15.11 -23.74
CA ASP A 184 -14.46 -16.08 -24.45
C ASP A 184 -14.19 -15.59 -25.90
N ILE A 185 -12.93 -15.65 -26.32
CA ILE A 185 -12.47 -15.26 -27.64
C ILE A 185 -11.17 -16.01 -27.98
N SER A 186 -11.00 -16.34 -29.25
CA SER A 186 -9.73 -16.93 -29.70
C SER A 186 -8.58 -15.94 -29.55
N ILE A 187 -7.45 -16.42 -29.02
CA ILE A 187 -6.23 -15.61 -28.89
C ILE A 187 -5.72 -15.13 -30.27
N LYS A 188 -6.13 -15.79 -31.36
CA LYS A 188 -5.81 -15.35 -32.73
C LYS A 188 -6.52 -14.05 -33.11
N ASP A 189 -7.60 -13.73 -32.45
CA ASP A 189 -8.41 -12.52 -32.68
C ASP A 189 -8.01 -11.37 -31.73
N TYR A 190 -6.74 -11.35 -31.31
CA TYR A 190 -6.24 -10.37 -30.36
C TYR A 190 -6.48 -8.92 -30.82
N LYS A 191 -5.99 -8.58 -32.02
CA LYS A 191 -6.06 -7.21 -32.56
C LYS A 191 -7.49 -6.71 -32.62
N GLY A 192 -7.75 -5.58 -32.00
CA GLY A 192 -9.05 -4.93 -31.97
C GLY A 192 -10.06 -5.50 -30.97
N ASN A 193 -9.85 -6.70 -30.44
CA ASN A 193 -10.74 -7.34 -29.46
C ASN A 193 -10.23 -7.22 -28.03
N PHE A 194 -8.93 -7.35 -27.83
CA PHE A 194 -8.30 -7.13 -26.52
C PHE A 194 -8.13 -5.64 -26.27
N LYS A 195 -8.43 -5.20 -25.05
CA LYS A 195 -8.40 -3.82 -24.61
C LYS A 195 -7.82 -3.73 -23.20
N ALA A 196 -7.30 -2.58 -22.87
CA ALA A 196 -7.05 -2.20 -21.49
C ALA A 196 -8.07 -1.16 -21.06
N ALA A 197 -8.31 -1.05 -19.77
CA ALA A 197 -9.15 -0.05 -19.15
C ALA A 197 -8.36 0.76 -18.14
N LEU A 198 -8.23 2.06 -18.37
CA LEU A 198 -7.67 2.97 -17.40
C LEU A 198 -8.81 3.49 -16.54
N SER A 199 -8.81 3.14 -15.27
CA SER A 199 -9.89 3.39 -14.33
C SER A 199 -9.63 4.64 -13.51
N PHE A 200 -10.54 5.60 -13.56
CA PHE A 200 -10.52 6.83 -12.77
C PHE A 200 -11.51 6.71 -11.64
N ILE A 201 -10.98 6.55 -10.43
CA ILE A 201 -11.72 6.31 -9.19
C ILE A 201 -11.76 7.61 -8.43
N LYS A 202 -12.96 8.19 -8.34
CA LYS A 202 -13.18 9.43 -7.61
C LYS A 202 -13.01 9.19 -6.12
N VAL A 203 -12.32 10.11 -5.44
CA VAL A 203 -12.16 10.11 -3.99
C VAL A 203 -13.01 11.22 -3.39
N ASP A 204 -13.80 10.87 -2.38
CA ASP A 204 -14.53 11.86 -1.61
C ASP A 204 -13.55 12.68 -0.74
N PRO A 205 -13.55 14.01 -0.81
CA PRO A 205 -12.52 14.82 -0.16
C PRO A 205 -12.61 14.82 1.38
N GLU A 206 -13.74 14.44 1.96
CA GLU A 206 -13.94 14.42 3.41
C GLU A 206 -13.70 13.04 4.00
N SER A 207 -14.36 12.03 3.46
CA SER A 207 -14.31 10.65 3.96
C SER A 207 -13.18 9.81 3.36
N GLY A 208 -12.67 10.19 2.17
CA GLY A 208 -11.74 9.40 1.40
C GLY A 208 -12.37 8.23 0.63
N ASN A 209 -13.69 8.03 0.73
CA ASN A 209 -14.37 6.91 0.08
C ASN A 209 -14.18 6.94 -1.43
N MET A 210 -13.94 5.76 -1.99
CA MET A 210 -13.62 5.55 -3.38
C MET A 210 -14.84 5.13 -4.19
N ASP A 211 -15.06 5.78 -5.35
CA ASP A 211 -16.10 5.40 -6.30
C ASP A 211 -15.57 5.43 -7.74
N LEU A 212 -15.66 4.32 -8.48
CA LEU A 212 -15.28 4.26 -9.88
C LEU A 212 -16.18 5.18 -10.71
N ASP A 213 -15.60 6.26 -11.20
CA ASP A 213 -16.32 7.29 -11.98
C ASP A 213 -16.42 6.89 -13.45
N PHE A 214 -15.31 6.62 -14.11
CA PHE A 214 -15.27 6.21 -15.51
C PHE A 214 -14.02 5.41 -15.84
N GLN A 215 -14.06 4.75 -17.00
CA GLN A 215 -12.91 4.08 -17.59
C GLN A 215 -12.61 4.64 -18.99
N VAL A 216 -11.32 4.76 -19.32
CA VAL A 216 -10.85 5.03 -20.68
C VAL A 216 -10.41 3.70 -21.31
N LEU A 217 -11.09 3.27 -22.37
CA LEU A 217 -10.68 2.09 -23.13
C LEU A 217 -9.49 2.44 -24.01
N MET A 218 -8.46 1.66 -23.86
CA MET A 218 -7.19 1.78 -24.57
C MET A 218 -6.95 0.56 -25.47
N PRO A 219 -6.00 0.64 -26.42
CA PRO A 219 -5.48 -0.53 -27.12
C PRO A 219 -5.02 -1.62 -26.15
N GLY A 220 -4.92 -2.84 -26.66
CA GLY A 220 -4.47 -4.00 -25.89
C GLY A 220 -2.98 -4.01 -25.59
N PHE A 221 -2.44 -2.90 -25.15
CA PHE A 221 -1.07 -2.80 -24.64
C PHE A 221 -0.99 -3.24 -23.18
N ASP A 222 0.19 -3.57 -22.72
CA ASP A 222 0.54 -3.68 -21.31
C ASP A 222 0.82 -2.27 -20.77
N TYR A 223 0.14 -1.86 -19.68
CA TYR A 223 0.32 -0.57 -19.03
C TYR A 223 1.05 -0.78 -17.70
N ASP A 224 2.35 -0.47 -17.68
CA ASP A 224 3.27 -0.90 -16.62
C ASP A 224 3.29 0.05 -15.43
N LEU A 225 3.65 1.32 -15.62
CA LEU A 225 3.63 2.32 -14.57
C LEU A 225 2.82 3.54 -15.00
N SER A 226 2.37 4.33 -14.04
CA SER A 226 1.66 5.57 -14.33
C SER A 226 2.01 6.67 -13.33
N HIS A 227 1.91 7.92 -13.79
CA HIS A 227 1.98 9.07 -12.88
C HIS A 227 1.02 10.19 -13.29
N PRO A 228 0.45 10.91 -12.31
CA PRO A 228 -0.35 12.10 -12.58
C PRO A 228 0.49 13.24 -13.10
N GLY A 229 -0.08 14.02 -14.00
CA GLY A 229 0.42 15.34 -14.29
C GLY A 229 0.26 16.26 -13.09
N ARG A 230 1.23 17.12 -12.86
CA ARG A 230 1.31 18.05 -11.73
C ARG A 230 1.52 19.47 -12.23
N GLY A 231 1.17 20.47 -11.43
CA GLY A 231 1.40 21.86 -11.80
C GLY A 231 0.95 22.18 -13.24
N LYS A 232 1.89 22.37 -14.16
CA LYS A 232 1.59 22.67 -15.58
C LYS A 232 0.81 21.58 -16.28
N SER A 233 1.09 20.31 -15.96
CA SER A 233 0.45 19.16 -16.57
C SER A 233 -0.75 18.63 -15.78
N HIS A 234 -1.19 19.33 -14.72
CA HIS A 234 -2.40 18.98 -14.00
C HIS A 234 -3.61 18.86 -14.94
N GLY A 235 -4.33 17.75 -14.85
CA GLY A 235 -5.42 17.41 -15.77
C GLY A 235 -5.04 16.33 -16.78
N TRP A 236 -3.79 15.94 -16.77
CA TRP A 236 -3.26 14.83 -17.55
C TRP A 236 -2.80 13.69 -16.64
N PHE A 237 -2.70 12.49 -17.21
CA PHE A 237 -2.14 11.32 -16.58
C PHE A 237 -1.30 10.55 -17.60
N PHE A 238 -0.13 10.09 -17.20
CA PHE A 238 0.82 9.46 -18.10
C PHE A 238 0.97 7.98 -17.73
N PHE A 239 1.04 7.10 -18.73
CA PHE A 239 1.17 5.66 -18.57
C PHE A 239 2.26 5.14 -19.50
N SER A 240 3.24 4.44 -18.96
CA SER A 240 4.17 3.69 -19.79
C SER A 240 3.48 2.48 -20.38
N THR A 241 3.72 2.23 -21.66
CA THR A 241 3.12 1.10 -22.36
C THR A 241 4.15 0.38 -23.19
N TYR A 242 4.00 -0.92 -23.28
CA TYR A 242 4.63 -1.75 -24.30
C TYR A 242 3.60 -2.74 -24.81
N ASN A 243 3.79 -3.26 -26.02
CA ASN A 243 2.76 -4.06 -26.65
C ASN A 243 3.09 -5.56 -26.64
N THR A 244 3.49 -6.05 -25.49
CA THR A 244 3.81 -7.46 -25.24
C THR A 244 2.73 -8.40 -25.78
N GLU A 245 1.47 -8.02 -25.64
CA GLU A 245 0.34 -8.80 -26.09
C GLU A 245 0.21 -8.88 -27.61
N GLU A 246 0.72 -7.94 -28.35
CA GLU A 246 0.76 -8.04 -29.82
C GLU A 246 1.74 -9.13 -30.31
N ALA A 247 2.65 -9.54 -29.44
CA ALA A 247 3.59 -10.62 -29.65
C ALA A 247 3.39 -11.76 -28.63
N HIS A 248 2.16 -12.03 -28.27
CA HIS A 248 1.72 -12.94 -27.22
C HIS A 248 2.26 -14.38 -27.28
N THR A 249 2.76 -14.81 -28.43
CA THR A 249 3.37 -16.14 -28.62
C THR A 249 4.89 -16.13 -28.43
N LEU A 250 5.48 -14.99 -28.15
CA LEU A 250 6.92 -14.78 -28.05
C LEU A 250 7.33 -14.52 -26.59
N LEU A 251 8.62 -14.72 -26.32
CA LEU A 251 9.22 -14.27 -25.08
C LEU A 251 9.24 -12.73 -25.05
N GLU A 252 9.25 -12.14 -23.87
CA GLU A 252 9.25 -10.67 -23.67
C GLU A 252 10.35 -9.96 -24.49
N VAL A 253 11.56 -10.53 -24.54
CA VAL A 253 12.66 -9.98 -25.36
C VAL A 253 12.29 -9.89 -26.83
N ASN A 254 11.61 -10.88 -27.37
CA ASN A 254 11.16 -10.88 -28.77
C ASN A 254 10.00 -9.91 -28.97
N ALA A 255 9.09 -9.83 -28.03
CA ALA A 255 8.00 -8.85 -28.04
C ALA A 255 8.58 -7.43 -28.15
N SER A 256 9.55 -7.09 -27.31
CA SER A 256 10.22 -5.79 -27.30
C SER A 256 11.01 -5.46 -28.58
N GLN A 257 11.29 -6.41 -29.43
CA GLN A 257 11.91 -6.15 -30.74
C GLN A 257 10.94 -5.61 -31.78
N ASN A 258 9.66 -5.95 -31.66
CA ASN A 258 8.61 -5.58 -32.61
C ASN A 258 7.69 -4.47 -32.07
N ASP A 259 7.92 -4.03 -30.86
CA ASP A 259 7.08 -3.12 -30.12
C ASP A 259 7.10 -1.70 -30.69
N LYS A 260 5.97 -1.05 -30.46
CA LYS A 260 5.84 0.40 -30.49
C LYS A 260 5.59 0.85 -29.06
N ASP A 261 6.68 1.17 -28.37
CA ASP A 261 6.65 1.53 -26.97
C ASP A 261 6.35 3.01 -26.80
N PHE A 262 5.44 3.32 -25.89
CA PHE A 262 4.91 4.68 -25.72
C PHE A 262 4.81 5.08 -24.26
N ILE A 263 4.74 6.38 -24.05
CA ILE A 263 4.03 6.99 -22.92
C ILE A 263 2.67 7.46 -23.45
N ALA A 264 1.58 6.88 -22.96
CA ALA A 264 0.24 7.32 -23.24
C ALA A 264 -0.12 8.51 -22.34
N ALA A 265 -0.33 9.69 -22.96
CA ALA A 265 -0.77 10.90 -22.28
C ALA A 265 -2.30 10.98 -22.34
N VAL A 266 -2.95 10.83 -21.20
CA VAL A 266 -4.41 10.81 -21.05
C VAL A 266 -4.89 12.12 -20.44
N ASN A 267 -5.73 12.88 -21.15
CA ASN A 267 -6.35 14.10 -20.66
C ASN A 267 -7.64 13.78 -19.89
N TRP A 268 -7.56 13.61 -18.57
CA TRP A 268 -8.72 13.27 -17.77
C TRP A 268 -9.71 14.44 -17.59
N LYS A 269 -9.27 15.69 -17.68
CA LYS A 269 -10.20 16.84 -17.74
C LYS A 269 -11.04 16.80 -19.00
N LYS A 270 -10.43 16.43 -20.12
CA LYS A 270 -11.16 16.21 -21.38
C LYS A 270 -12.15 15.05 -21.28
N ALA A 271 -11.78 14.00 -20.56
CA ALA A 271 -12.69 12.88 -20.25
C ALA A 271 -13.93 13.38 -19.48
N GLN A 272 -13.74 14.21 -18.46
CA GLN A 272 -14.85 14.82 -17.72
C GLN A 272 -15.75 15.71 -18.60
N GLU A 273 -15.16 16.46 -19.55
CA GLU A 273 -15.93 17.25 -20.52
C GLU A 273 -16.80 16.34 -21.40
N TYR A 274 -16.24 15.24 -21.92
CA TYR A 274 -16.98 14.28 -22.72
C TYR A 274 -18.12 13.62 -21.91
N ILE A 275 -17.89 13.31 -20.65
CA ILE A 275 -18.93 12.76 -19.77
C ILE A 275 -20.06 13.77 -19.57
N LYS A 276 -19.75 15.04 -19.30
CA LYS A 276 -20.74 16.13 -19.18
C LYS A 276 -21.56 16.32 -20.46
N GLN A 277 -20.96 16.06 -21.62
CA GLN A 277 -21.62 16.12 -22.94
C GLN A 277 -22.40 14.84 -23.29
N GLY A 278 -22.41 13.84 -22.41
CA GLY A 278 -23.03 12.53 -22.70
C GLY A 278 -22.29 11.67 -23.73
N LYS A 279 -21.03 12.00 -24.05
CA LYS A 279 -20.21 11.29 -25.03
C LYS A 279 -19.46 10.11 -24.40
N PHE A 280 -20.19 9.18 -23.83
CA PHE A 280 -19.67 7.94 -23.25
C PHE A 280 -20.58 6.77 -23.60
N LYS A 281 -20.10 5.55 -23.43
CA LYS A 281 -20.92 4.33 -23.44
C LYS A 281 -21.07 3.79 -22.04
N THR A 282 -22.24 3.29 -21.71
CA THR A 282 -22.42 2.45 -20.53
C THR A 282 -22.15 1.01 -20.90
N MET A 283 -21.23 0.37 -20.20
CA MET A 283 -20.87 -1.03 -20.40
C MET A 283 -21.11 -1.85 -19.14
N PRO A 284 -21.42 -3.16 -19.26
CA PRO A 284 -21.44 -4.04 -18.09
C PRO A 284 -20.09 -4.02 -17.39
N ALA A 285 -20.10 -3.96 -16.06
CA ALA A 285 -18.92 -4.21 -15.25
C ALA A 285 -18.70 -5.72 -15.16
N LYS A 286 -17.57 -6.20 -15.66
CA LYS A 286 -17.16 -7.60 -15.59
C LYS A 286 -15.88 -7.71 -14.79
N TYR A 287 -15.90 -8.60 -13.81
CA TYR A 287 -14.76 -8.88 -12.95
C TYR A 287 -14.07 -10.15 -13.43
N VAL A 288 -12.74 -10.14 -13.46
CA VAL A 288 -11.92 -11.17 -14.13
C VAL A 288 -11.10 -12.02 -13.14
N HIS A 289 -11.47 -12.02 -11.90
CA HIS A 289 -10.82 -12.83 -10.89
C HIS A 289 -11.80 -13.88 -10.34
N ASN A 290 -11.31 -15.04 -10.06
CA ASN A 290 -12.07 -16.18 -9.58
C ASN A 290 -11.13 -17.19 -8.93
N VAL A 291 -10.37 -16.71 -7.94
CA VAL A 291 -9.29 -17.51 -7.35
C VAL A 291 -9.82 -18.48 -6.29
N TYR A 292 -10.64 -17.97 -5.38
CA TYR A 292 -11.23 -18.73 -4.30
C TYR A 292 -12.74 -18.51 -4.28
N SER A 293 -13.46 -19.43 -4.88
CA SER A 293 -14.92 -19.43 -4.80
C SER A 293 -15.37 -19.90 -3.43
N ASP A 294 -16.10 -19.06 -2.73
CA ASP A 294 -16.86 -19.44 -1.55
C ASP A 294 -18.34 -19.23 -1.90
N GLU A 295 -19.08 -20.33 -2.04
CA GLU A 295 -20.48 -20.31 -2.43
C GLU A 295 -21.37 -19.54 -1.45
N THR A 296 -20.89 -19.32 -0.24
CA THR A 296 -21.62 -18.55 0.78
C THR A 296 -21.47 -17.03 0.63
N HIS A 297 -20.59 -16.57 -0.26
CA HIS A 297 -20.31 -15.15 -0.45
C HIS A 297 -21.41 -14.44 -1.23
N SER A 298 -21.80 -13.32 -0.71
CA SER A 298 -22.60 -12.32 -1.44
C SER A 298 -21.68 -11.29 -2.09
N THR A 299 -22.13 -10.73 -3.21
CA THR A 299 -21.50 -9.57 -3.82
C THR A 299 -21.50 -8.39 -2.85
N ILE A 300 -20.34 -7.74 -2.68
CA ILE A 300 -20.24 -6.55 -1.84
C ILE A 300 -21.04 -5.38 -2.44
N SER A 301 -21.51 -4.49 -1.59
CA SER A 301 -22.40 -3.38 -1.99
C SER A 301 -21.72 -2.38 -2.94
N THR A 302 -20.39 -2.25 -2.88
CA THR A 302 -19.60 -1.35 -3.72
C THR A 302 -19.34 -1.88 -5.12
N THR A 303 -19.67 -3.15 -5.40
CA THR A 303 -19.47 -3.75 -6.72
C THR A 303 -20.42 -3.14 -7.73
N LYS A 304 -19.88 -2.47 -8.74
CA LYS A 304 -20.69 -1.84 -9.79
C LYS A 304 -21.22 -2.87 -10.78
N LYS A 305 -22.44 -2.65 -11.29
CA LYS A 305 -23.04 -3.47 -12.35
C LYS A 305 -22.71 -2.95 -13.74
N SER A 306 -22.43 -1.67 -13.87
CA SER A 306 -22.09 -1.01 -15.13
C SER A 306 -21.12 0.15 -14.92
N VAL A 307 -20.38 0.50 -15.95
CA VAL A 307 -19.39 1.57 -15.92
C VAL A 307 -19.57 2.48 -17.13
N ARG A 308 -19.32 3.78 -16.95
CA ARG A 308 -19.18 4.76 -18.03
C ARG A 308 -17.82 4.56 -18.68
N VAL A 309 -17.79 4.42 -19.99
CA VAL A 309 -16.59 4.09 -20.74
C VAL A 309 -16.38 5.06 -21.89
N LEU A 310 -15.18 5.58 -22.01
CA LEU A 310 -14.71 6.48 -23.06
C LEU A 310 -13.73 5.71 -23.96
N ASP A 311 -14.04 5.55 -25.23
CA ASP A 311 -13.17 4.86 -26.19
C ASP A 311 -12.12 5.85 -26.73
N ALA A 312 -10.87 5.67 -26.35
CA ALA A 312 -9.77 6.56 -26.73
C ALA A 312 -9.61 6.71 -28.25
N SER A 313 -9.91 5.65 -29.02
CA SER A 313 -9.82 5.67 -30.50
C SER A 313 -10.89 6.53 -31.18
N LYS A 314 -11.94 6.92 -30.45
CA LYS A 314 -13.13 7.61 -31.00
C LYS A 314 -13.31 9.04 -30.48
N LEU A 315 -12.54 9.44 -29.49
CA LEU A 315 -12.69 10.72 -28.79
C LEU A 315 -11.44 11.58 -28.98
N PRO A 316 -11.43 12.48 -29.97
CA PRO A 316 -10.26 13.34 -30.27
C PRO A 316 -9.78 14.14 -29.05
N GLY A 317 -8.48 14.20 -28.86
CA GLY A 317 -7.89 14.98 -27.76
C GLY A 317 -7.95 14.32 -26.38
N LEU A 318 -8.49 13.10 -26.30
CA LEU A 318 -8.53 12.34 -25.04
C LEU A 318 -7.18 11.70 -24.73
N VAL A 319 -6.51 11.11 -25.72
CA VAL A 319 -5.24 10.42 -25.56
C VAL A 319 -4.30 10.72 -26.72
N TYR A 320 -3.01 10.81 -26.40
CA TYR A 320 -1.91 10.88 -27.37
C TYR A 320 -0.81 9.90 -26.96
N LEU A 321 -0.08 9.37 -27.92
CA LEU A 321 1.03 8.44 -27.71
C LEU A 321 2.36 9.16 -27.98
N MET A 322 3.26 9.19 -26.99
CA MET A 322 4.63 9.69 -27.14
C MET A 322 5.58 8.50 -27.27
N PRO A 323 6.31 8.34 -28.39
CA PRO A 323 7.30 7.27 -28.52
C PRO A 323 8.37 7.37 -27.44
N THR A 324 8.83 6.23 -26.93
CA THR A 324 9.84 6.13 -25.88
C THR A 324 10.76 4.92 -26.13
N PRO A 325 11.94 4.83 -25.49
CA PRO A 325 12.82 3.68 -25.63
C PRO A 325 12.18 2.37 -25.19
N LYS A 326 12.68 1.27 -25.73
CA LYS A 326 12.15 -0.07 -25.60
C LYS A 326 11.86 -0.52 -24.19
N SER A 327 10.68 -1.14 -24.02
CA SER A 327 10.18 -1.72 -22.78
C SER A 327 10.18 -0.70 -21.64
N PRO A 328 9.42 0.41 -21.77
CA PRO A 328 9.38 1.44 -20.73
C PRO A 328 8.73 0.87 -19.46
N HIS A 329 9.32 1.24 -18.31
CA HIS A 329 8.71 1.01 -17.01
C HIS A 329 8.27 2.34 -16.38
N GLY A 330 9.21 3.25 -16.11
CA GLY A 330 8.90 4.57 -15.57
C GLY A 330 8.27 5.51 -16.61
N CYS A 331 7.35 6.35 -16.12
CA CYS A 331 6.82 7.53 -16.81
C CYS A 331 6.66 8.69 -15.82
N ASP A 332 7.73 8.96 -15.09
CA ASP A 332 7.74 9.77 -13.88
C ASP A 332 7.67 11.26 -14.21
N VAL A 333 6.82 12.01 -13.48
CA VAL A 333 6.58 13.42 -13.73
C VAL A 333 7.32 14.28 -12.70
N ASP A 334 8.09 15.25 -13.15
CA ASP A 334 8.82 16.14 -12.26
C ASP A 334 7.89 17.05 -11.43
N PRO A 335 8.34 17.63 -10.31
CA PRO A 335 7.50 18.47 -9.44
C PRO A 335 6.85 19.68 -10.11
N SER A 336 7.44 20.19 -11.19
CA SER A 336 6.87 21.30 -11.95
C SER A 336 5.78 20.88 -12.94
N GLY A 337 5.74 19.59 -13.27
CA GLY A 337 4.88 19.01 -14.31
C GLY A 337 5.33 19.30 -15.73
N GLU A 338 6.56 19.78 -15.91
CA GLU A 338 7.13 20.06 -17.22
C GLU A 338 7.79 18.86 -17.87
N TYR A 339 8.46 18.02 -17.08
CA TYR A 339 9.24 16.90 -17.58
C TYR A 339 8.61 15.57 -17.25
N ILE A 340 8.53 14.69 -18.24
CA ILE A 340 8.05 13.31 -18.13
C ILE A 340 9.21 12.40 -18.53
N VAL A 341 9.69 11.57 -17.60
CA VAL A 341 10.86 10.70 -17.78
C VAL A 341 10.41 9.34 -18.27
N GLY A 342 10.84 8.95 -19.47
CA GLY A 342 10.61 7.62 -20.03
C GLY A 342 11.79 6.69 -19.79
N SER A 343 11.59 5.64 -18.99
CA SER A 343 12.61 4.68 -18.58
C SER A 343 12.47 3.37 -19.35
N GLY A 344 13.18 3.24 -20.47
CA GLY A 344 13.18 2.01 -21.29
C GLY A 344 14.14 0.96 -20.74
N LYS A 345 13.63 -0.13 -20.15
CA LYS A 345 14.43 -1.21 -19.53
C LYS A 345 15.48 -1.82 -20.42
N LEU A 346 15.25 -1.86 -21.73
CA LEU A 346 16.15 -2.45 -22.74
C LEU A 346 16.93 -1.40 -23.55
N SER A 347 16.95 -0.16 -23.08
CA SER A 347 17.71 0.93 -23.70
C SER A 347 18.91 1.34 -22.84
N ALA A 348 19.95 1.83 -23.51
CA ALA A 348 21.12 2.41 -22.85
C ALA A 348 20.96 3.92 -22.55
N SER A 349 19.79 4.51 -22.84
CA SER A 349 19.47 5.90 -22.56
C SER A 349 18.05 6.02 -22.02
N MET A 350 17.77 7.10 -21.29
CA MET A 350 16.42 7.47 -20.87
C MET A 350 16.01 8.75 -21.60
N THR A 351 14.74 8.81 -22.01
CA THR A 351 14.17 10.02 -22.64
C THR A 351 13.46 10.88 -21.62
N VAL A 352 13.55 12.18 -21.81
CA VAL A 352 12.79 13.17 -21.06
C VAL A 352 11.95 13.95 -22.05
N HIS A 353 10.62 13.82 -21.94
CA HIS A 353 9.68 14.59 -22.71
C HIS A 353 9.33 15.91 -22.01
N SER A 354 8.99 16.94 -22.78
CA SER A 354 8.49 18.22 -22.27
C SER A 354 6.99 18.31 -22.48
N PHE A 355 6.25 18.59 -21.43
CA PHE A 355 4.81 18.80 -21.50
C PHE A 355 4.45 20.00 -22.38
N SER A 356 5.17 21.10 -22.25
CA SER A 356 4.95 22.30 -23.09
C SER A 356 5.19 22.01 -24.57
N LYS A 357 6.22 21.23 -24.91
CA LYS A 357 6.48 20.79 -26.28
C LYS A 357 5.40 19.81 -26.76
N MET A 358 4.94 18.90 -25.91
CA MET A 358 3.82 18.00 -26.23
C MET A 358 2.56 18.77 -26.62
N LEU A 359 2.17 19.78 -25.84
CA LEU A 359 1.00 20.60 -26.17
C LEU A 359 1.16 21.34 -27.50
N LYS A 360 2.35 21.89 -27.75
CA LYS A 360 2.66 22.55 -29.01
C LYS A 360 2.63 21.58 -30.20
N ALA A 361 3.16 20.39 -30.04
CA ALA A 361 3.10 19.34 -31.07
C ALA A 361 1.65 18.92 -31.39
N ILE A 362 0.79 18.84 -30.36
CA ILE A 362 -0.64 18.59 -30.52
C ILE A 362 -1.32 19.72 -31.30
N GLU A 363 -1.08 20.98 -30.92
CA GLU A 363 -1.64 22.17 -31.59
C GLU A 363 -1.23 22.22 -33.07
N ASN A 364 0.05 21.99 -33.34
CA ASN A 364 0.61 22.00 -34.71
C ASN A 364 0.31 20.73 -35.49
N LYS A 365 -0.32 19.71 -34.90
CA LYS A 365 -0.58 18.40 -35.50
C LYS A 365 0.69 17.69 -35.98
N GLU A 366 1.74 17.76 -35.17
CA GLU A 366 3.02 17.10 -35.45
C GLU A 366 2.94 15.61 -35.08
N PHE A 367 2.21 14.87 -35.94
CA PHE A 367 1.96 13.44 -35.75
C PHE A 367 2.83 12.59 -36.67
N ASP A 368 3.21 11.41 -36.18
CA ASP A 368 3.89 10.33 -36.91
C ASP A 368 2.93 9.14 -37.10
N GLY A 369 1.75 9.44 -37.67
CA GLY A 369 0.68 8.48 -37.87
C GLY A 369 -0.17 8.25 -36.62
N GLU A 370 -0.74 7.06 -36.54
CA GLU A 370 -1.62 6.63 -35.45
C GLU A 370 -1.43 5.16 -35.11
N ALA A 371 -1.73 4.78 -33.87
CA ALA A 371 -1.88 3.39 -33.45
C ALA A 371 -3.29 3.17 -32.92
N TYR A 372 -4.04 2.25 -33.54
CA TYR A 372 -5.42 1.92 -33.16
C TYR A 372 -6.36 3.13 -33.08
N GLY A 373 -6.17 4.13 -33.97
CA GLY A 373 -6.96 5.35 -34.02
C GLY A 373 -6.55 6.40 -32.96
N ILE A 374 -5.42 6.24 -32.30
CA ILE A 374 -4.84 7.19 -31.35
C ILE A 374 -3.63 7.86 -32.01
N PRO A 375 -3.54 9.21 -32.09
CA PRO A 375 -2.42 9.90 -32.70
C PRO A 375 -1.10 9.62 -31.98
N ILE A 376 -0.04 9.35 -32.75
CA ILE A 376 1.34 9.24 -32.28
C ILE A 376 2.01 10.59 -32.55
N LEU A 377 2.52 11.21 -31.49
CA LEU A 377 3.31 12.45 -31.59
C LEU A 377 4.70 12.16 -32.17
N LYS A 378 5.24 13.09 -32.95
CA LYS A 378 6.63 12.96 -33.41
C LYS A 378 7.57 12.99 -32.22
N PHE A 379 8.50 12.04 -32.16
CA PHE A 379 9.45 11.89 -31.06
C PHE A 379 10.21 13.20 -30.78
N GLU A 380 10.82 13.77 -31.81
CA GLU A 380 11.63 14.99 -31.69
C GLU A 380 10.82 16.20 -31.26
N SER A 381 9.51 16.23 -31.58
CA SER A 381 8.63 17.34 -31.22
C SER A 381 8.27 17.38 -29.74
N THR A 382 8.43 16.27 -29.03
CA THR A 382 8.13 16.15 -27.59
C THR A 382 9.38 16.07 -26.73
N LEU A 383 10.54 15.76 -27.31
CA LEU A 383 11.78 15.52 -26.60
C LEU A 383 12.34 16.80 -25.95
N ALA A 384 12.56 16.78 -24.65
CA ALA A 384 13.33 17.80 -23.91
C ALA A 384 14.82 17.47 -23.91
N GLY A 385 15.17 16.21 -23.79
CA GLY A 385 16.54 15.73 -23.81
C GLY A 385 16.63 14.24 -23.49
N THR A 386 17.87 13.77 -23.43
CA THR A 386 18.21 12.37 -23.19
C THR A 386 19.28 12.28 -22.12
N VAL A 387 19.09 11.36 -21.16
CA VAL A 387 20.15 10.99 -20.22
C VAL A 387 20.94 9.87 -20.86
N GLU A 388 22.19 10.14 -21.22
CA GLU A 388 23.04 9.19 -21.94
C GLU A 388 23.80 8.28 -20.98
N GLN A 389 23.81 6.98 -21.28
CA GLN A 389 24.54 5.94 -20.55
C GLN A 389 24.34 5.99 -19.03
N PRO A 390 23.10 6.18 -18.55
CA PRO A 390 22.85 6.31 -17.13
C PRO A 390 23.08 4.99 -16.38
N GLY A 391 22.91 3.85 -17.04
CA GLY A 391 22.96 2.48 -16.54
C GLY A 391 22.12 1.56 -17.39
N LEU A 392 21.96 0.31 -16.99
CA LEU A 392 21.11 -0.67 -17.70
C LEU A 392 19.88 -1.05 -16.86
N GLY A 393 18.73 -1.12 -17.50
CA GLY A 393 17.47 -1.48 -16.89
C GLY A 393 16.90 -0.38 -15.98
N PRO A 394 16.74 0.88 -16.48
CA PRO A 394 16.08 1.93 -15.70
C PRO A 394 14.65 1.54 -15.39
N LEU A 395 14.24 1.75 -14.13
CA LEU A 395 12.87 1.45 -13.68
C LEU A 395 12.09 2.70 -13.34
N HIS A 396 12.39 3.34 -12.22
CA HIS A 396 11.60 4.39 -11.62
C HIS A 396 12.49 5.59 -11.29
N THR A 397 11.94 6.79 -11.45
CA THR A 397 12.63 8.06 -11.18
C THR A 397 11.86 8.88 -10.18
N GLU A 398 12.55 9.38 -9.15
CA GLU A 398 12.01 10.37 -8.21
C GLU A 398 12.87 11.62 -8.13
N PHE A 399 12.31 12.67 -7.51
CA PHE A 399 12.87 14.02 -7.56
C PHE A 399 13.06 14.58 -6.14
N ASP A 400 14.14 15.37 -5.94
CA ASP A 400 14.44 15.98 -4.64
C ASP A 400 13.88 17.39 -4.47
N GLY A 401 13.25 17.94 -5.48
CA GLY A 401 12.76 19.32 -5.49
C GLY A 401 13.86 20.38 -5.60
N LYS A 402 15.13 19.99 -5.78
CA LYS A 402 16.31 20.86 -5.90
C LYS A 402 16.94 20.81 -7.30
N GLY A 403 16.21 20.26 -8.28
CA GLY A 403 16.66 20.13 -9.66
C GLY A 403 17.45 18.84 -9.94
N ASN A 404 17.47 17.89 -9.03
CA ASN A 404 18.01 16.57 -9.27
C ASN A 404 16.91 15.51 -9.38
N ALA A 405 17.18 14.51 -10.18
CA ALA A 405 16.41 13.30 -10.34
C ALA A 405 17.26 12.08 -9.97
N TYR A 406 16.61 11.04 -9.50
CA TYR A 406 17.25 9.80 -9.05
C TYR A 406 16.53 8.64 -9.70
N THR A 407 17.28 7.74 -10.33
CA THR A 407 16.72 6.59 -11.03
C THR A 407 17.39 5.30 -10.56
N THR A 408 16.60 4.25 -10.33
CA THR A 408 17.12 2.90 -10.07
C THR A 408 17.32 2.13 -11.37
N PHE A 409 18.38 1.33 -11.41
CA PHE A 409 18.79 0.51 -12.56
C PHE A 409 18.83 -0.97 -12.17
N PHE A 410 17.83 -1.71 -12.57
CA PHE A 410 17.64 -3.11 -12.18
C PHE A 410 18.79 -4.02 -12.64
N ILE A 411 19.24 -3.87 -13.90
CA ILE A 411 20.31 -4.73 -14.48
C ILE A 411 21.66 -4.33 -13.90
N SER A 412 21.95 -3.03 -13.83
CA SER A 412 23.22 -2.54 -13.28
C SER A 412 23.29 -2.62 -11.76
N SER A 413 22.17 -2.82 -11.07
CA SER A 413 22.07 -2.84 -9.59
C SER A 413 22.67 -1.58 -8.96
N GLU A 414 22.16 -0.42 -9.35
CA GLU A 414 22.62 0.89 -8.88
C GLU A 414 21.48 1.91 -8.81
N VAL A 415 21.69 2.96 -8.04
CA VAL A 415 20.90 4.20 -8.07
C VAL A 415 21.79 5.32 -8.60
N VAL A 416 21.23 6.12 -9.52
CA VAL A 416 21.96 7.18 -10.21
C VAL A 416 21.27 8.51 -9.99
N LYS A 417 22.05 9.52 -9.57
CA LYS A 417 21.64 10.92 -9.46
C LYS A 417 22.02 11.65 -10.75
N TRP A 418 21.08 12.40 -11.32
CA TRP A 418 21.30 13.21 -12.51
C TRP A 418 20.52 14.53 -12.42
N LYS A 419 20.89 15.52 -13.24
CA LYS A 419 20.32 16.88 -13.20
C LYS A 419 19.23 17.07 -14.23
N LEU A 420 18.11 17.65 -13.81
CA LEU A 420 17.08 18.16 -14.72
C LEU A 420 17.63 19.36 -15.53
N GLY A 421 17.30 19.39 -16.81
CA GLY A 421 17.67 20.45 -17.73
C GLY A 421 19.03 20.28 -18.42
N THR A 422 20.04 19.76 -17.73
CA THR A 422 21.33 19.41 -18.38
C THR A 422 21.42 17.93 -18.72
N TRP A 423 20.63 17.07 -18.04
CA TRP A 423 20.57 15.61 -18.21
C TRP A 423 21.86 14.90 -17.82
N GLU A 424 22.78 15.58 -17.15
CA GLU A 424 24.09 15.05 -16.75
C GLU A 424 23.97 14.13 -15.52
N VAL A 425 24.65 12.98 -15.59
CA VAL A 425 24.84 12.11 -14.43
C VAL A 425 25.83 12.75 -13.45
N VAL A 426 25.40 12.89 -12.19
CA VAL A 426 26.18 13.57 -11.13
C VAL A 426 26.84 12.58 -10.17
N ASP A 427 26.14 11.50 -9.82
CA ASP A 427 26.62 10.51 -8.86
C ASP A 427 25.98 9.15 -9.11
N ARG A 428 26.65 8.08 -8.66
CA ARG A 428 26.20 6.69 -8.72
C ARG A 428 26.49 5.99 -7.42
N LYS A 429 25.57 5.12 -6.98
CA LYS A 429 25.80 4.23 -5.85
C LYS A 429 25.34 2.82 -6.19
N PRO A 430 26.18 1.81 -5.91
CA PRO A 430 25.76 0.43 -6.04
C PRO A 430 24.66 0.14 -5.02
N THR A 431 23.72 -0.69 -5.43
CA THR A 431 22.69 -1.27 -4.57
C THR A 431 22.91 -2.78 -4.44
N TYR A 432 22.09 -3.44 -3.66
CA TYR A 432 22.04 -4.88 -3.73
C TYR A 432 21.44 -5.35 -5.05
N TYR A 433 21.64 -6.63 -5.32
CA TYR A 433 21.28 -7.24 -6.59
C TYR A 433 19.79 -7.02 -6.93
N SER A 434 19.56 -6.59 -8.17
CA SER A 434 18.23 -6.38 -8.72
C SER A 434 17.39 -5.40 -7.91
N VAL A 435 17.92 -4.20 -7.69
CA VAL A 435 17.16 -3.10 -7.10
C VAL A 435 15.88 -2.85 -7.89
N GLY A 436 14.77 -2.69 -7.17
CA GLY A 436 13.47 -2.34 -7.76
C GLY A 436 13.25 -0.84 -7.82
N HIS A 437 12.12 -0.41 -7.26
CA HIS A 437 11.78 0.99 -7.15
C HIS A 437 12.61 1.73 -6.10
N LEU A 438 12.47 3.05 -6.08
CA LEU A 438 13.00 3.93 -5.04
C LEU A 438 11.88 4.83 -4.52
N MET A 439 12.15 5.48 -3.40
CA MET A 439 11.26 6.46 -2.81
C MET A 439 12.06 7.62 -2.21
N ILE A 440 11.63 8.84 -2.50
CA ILE A 440 12.01 10.06 -1.79
C ILE A 440 10.75 10.57 -1.08
N PRO A 441 10.77 10.91 0.23
CA PRO A 441 9.57 11.41 0.90
C PRO A 441 8.93 12.57 0.14
N GLY A 442 7.67 12.38 -0.29
CA GLY A 442 6.95 13.33 -1.14
C GLY A 442 7.49 13.46 -2.57
N GLY A 443 8.34 12.55 -3.04
CA GLY A 443 8.92 12.58 -4.39
C GLY A 443 7.89 12.54 -5.50
N ASN A 444 6.74 11.91 -5.24
CA ASN A 444 5.56 11.90 -6.11
C ASN A 444 4.64 13.12 -5.95
N SER A 445 5.14 14.25 -5.45
CA SER A 445 4.37 15.47 -5.23
C SER A 445 5.04 16.70 -5.82
N ARG A 446 4.36 17.84 -5.77
CA ARG A 446 4.96 19.15 -6.18
C ARG A 446 6.00 19.64 -5.19
N LYS A 447 6.03 19.08 -3.98
CA LYS A 447 6.95 19.48 -2.91
C LYS A 447 7.65 18.26 -2.31
N PRO A 448 8.66 17.72 -2.99
CA PRO A 448 9.53 16.71 -2.41
C PRO A 448 10.26 17.20 -1.16
N PHE A 449 10.53 16.28 -0.23
CA PHE A 449 11.27 16.55 1.00
C PHE A 449 12.70 16.00 0.92
N GLY A 450 13.36 16.16 -0.19
CA GLY A 450 14.65 15.63 -0.65
C GLY A 450 15.80 15.60 0.34
N LYS A 451 15.70 14.82 1.43
CA LYS A 451 16.76 14.52 2.38
C LYS A 451 17.18 13.05 2.33
N TYR A 452 16.22 12.17 2.16
CA TYR A 452 16.43 10.73 2.14
C TYR A 452 15.91 10.11 0.85
N LEU A 453 16.60 9.06 0.42
CA LEU A 453 16.18 8.16 -0.64
C LEU A 453 16.22 6.73 -0.09
N VAL A 454 15.18 5.96 -0.34
CA VAL A 454 15.11 4.53 -0.05
C VAL A 454 15.10 3.76 -1.36
N ALA A 455 16.09 2.89 -1.57
CA ALA A 455 16.16 1.97 -2.69
C ALA A 455 15.77 0.57 -2.24
N MET A 456 14.84 -0.08 -2.95
CA MET A 456 14.21 -1.34 -2.54
C MET A 456 14.81 -2.52 -3.30
N ASN A 457 15.35 -3.51 -2.58
CA ASN A 457 16.03 -4.68 -3.14
C ASN A 457 15.04 -5.85 -3.22
N LYS A 458 14.46 -6.06 -4.40
CA LYS A 458 13.36 -7.00 -4.60
C LYS A 458 13.75 -8.48 -4.58
N ILE A 459 14.93 -8.84 -5.04
CA ILE A 459 15.26 -10.21 -5.42
C ILE A 459 16.42 -10.75 -4.59
N THR A 460 16.23 -10.84 -3.28
CA THR A 460 17.26 -11.38 -2.39
C THR A 460 16.85 -12.66 -1.69
N LYS A 461 15.53 -12.82 -1.43
CA LYS A 461 14.99 -13.98 -0.72
C LYS A 461 14.99 -15.24 -1.59
N ASP A 462 15.30 -16.38 -0.97
CA ASP A 462 15.25 -17.74 -1.57
C ASP A 462 16.15 -17.92 -2.81
N ARG A 463 17.11 -17.00 -3.04
CA ARG A 463 17.96 -17.03 -4.24
C ARG A 463 19.15 -17.98 -4.12
N TYR A 464 19.64 -18.19 -2.93
CA TYR A 464 20.88 -18.90 -2.69
C TYR A 464 20.71 -20.23 -1.97
N LEU A 465 19.47 -20.62 -1.71
CA LEU A 465 19.16 -21.92 -1.15
C LEU A 465 19.41 -23.03 -2.19
N PRO A 466 19.96 -24.15 -1.76
CA PRO A 466 20.46 -24.51 -0.42
C PRO A 466 21.95 -24.20 -0.20
N THR A 467 22.59 -23.43 -1.04
CA THR A 467 24.06 -23.32 -1.14
C THR A 467 24.69 -22.26 -0.22
N GLY A 468 23.90 -21.44 0.44
CA GLY A 468 24.40 -20.41 1.34
C GLY A 468 23.32 -19.84 2.26
N PRO A 469 23.65 -18.90 3.14
CA PRO A 469 22.67 -18.23 3.96
C PRO A 469 21.70 -17.42 3.08
N GLU A 470 20.42 -17.50 3.40
CA GLU A 470 19.41 -16.67 2.76
C GLU A 470 19.65 -15.20 3.10
N VAL A 471 19.64 -14.33 2.09
CA VAL A 471 19.69 -12.90 2.28
C VAL A 471 18.26 -12.37 2.43
N THR A 472 17.99 -11.70 3.54
CA THR A 472 16.69 -11.07 3.80
C THR A 472 16.41 -9.99 2.77
N GLN A 473 15.19 -9.89 2.29
CA GLN A 473 14.72 -8.75 1.50
C GLN A 473 14.92 -7.47 2.29
N SER A 474 15.41 -6.43 1.64
CA SER A 474 15.87 -5.22 2.34
C SER A 474 15.62 -3.94 1.55
N ALA A 475 15.77 -2.82 2.24
CA ALA A 475 15.83 -1.51 1.64
C ALA A 475 17.11 -0.78 2.09
N GLN A 476 17.69 -0.01 1.19
CA GLN A 476 18.90 0.78 1.47
C GLN A 476 18.53 2.26 1.56
N LEU A 477 18.92 2.89 2.66
CA LEU A 477 18.70 4.31 2.95
C LEU A 477 19.92 5.14 2.56
N TYR A 478 19.71 6.17 1.75
CA TYR A 478 20.73 7.14 1.37
C TYR A 478 20.37 8.54 1.85
N ASP A 479 21.36 9.28 2.36
CA ASP A 479 21.30 10.73 2.52
C ASP A 479 21.59 11.38 1.15
N ILE A 480 20.62 12.17 0.66
CA ILE A 480 20.71 12.90 -0.60
C ILE A 480 20.74 14.42 -0.41
N SER A 481 20.94 14.88 0.81
CA SER A 481 21.01 16.32 1.11
C SER A 481 22.25 17.00 0.55
N GLY A 482 23.31 16.23 0.34
CA GLY A 482 24.58 16.69 -0.21
C GLY A 482 24.68 16.63 -1.74
N GLU A 483 25.83 17.01 -2.25
CA GLU A 483 26.14 16.89 -3.69
C GLU A 483 26.16 15.42 -4.13
N LYS A 484 26.78 14.56 -3.32
CA LYS A 484 26.83 13.10 -3.51
C LYS A 484 25.91 12.38 -2.55
N MET A 485 25.37 11.26 -3.01
CA MET A 485 24.60 10.35 -2.19
C MET A 485 25.51 9.64 -1.17
N GLU A 486 25.04 9.43 0.04
CA GLU A 486 25.74 8.69 1.07
C GLU A 486 24.85 7.53 1.58
N LEU A 487 25.33 6.29 1.46
CA LEU A 487 24.64 5.15 2.04
C LEU A 487 24.72 5.23 3.56
N LEU A 488 23.56 5.25 4.22
CA LEU A 488 23.46 5.33 5.67
C LEU A 488 23.19 3.98 6.33
N LEU A 489 22.26 3.21 5.77
CA LEU A 489 21.72 2.02 6.41
C LEU A 489 21.20 1.04 5.36
N ASP A 490 21.32 -0.24 5.66
CA ASP A 490 20.57 -1.32 5.06
C ASP A 490 19.66 -1.93 6.14
N PHE A 491 18.37 -2.07 5.87
CA PHE A 491 17.42 -2.60 6.83
C PHE A 491 16.49 -3.64 6.21
N PRO A 492 16.14 -4.70 6.96
CA PRO A 492 15.27 -5.75 6.47
C PRO A 492 13.84 -5.24 6.28
N THR A 493 13.14 -5.79 5.30
CA THR A 493 11.75 -5.46 5.03
C THR A 493 10.83 -6.66 5.27
N VAL A 494 9.56 -6.37 5.55
CA VAL A 494 8.52 -7.38 5.63
C VAL A 494 7.99 -7.67 4.24
N GLY A 495 8.16 -8.90 3.78
CA GLY A 495 7.82 -9.31 2.42
C GLY A 495 8.73 -8.68 1.36
N GLU A 496 8.31 -8.77 0.10
CA GLU A 496 9.02 -8.17 -1.03
C GLU A 496 8.83 -6.64 -1.04
N PRO A 497 9.89 -5.82 -0.87
CA PRO A 497 9.75 -4.37 -0.91
C PRO A 497 9.56 -3.91 -2.35
N HIS A 498 8.31 -3.85 -2.81
CA HIS A 498 8.02 -3.58 -4.21
C HIS A 498 8.12 -2.09 -4.53
N TYR A 499 7.34 -1.27 -3.83
CA TYR A 499 7.28 0.18 -3.97
C TYR A 499 7.10 0.83 -2.61
N ALA A 500 7.34 2.13 -2.51
CA ALA A 500 7.09 2.87 -1.29
C ALA A 500 6.60 4.29 -1.56
N ALA A 501 5.83 4.82 -0.64
CA ALA A 501 5.53 6.24 -0.51
C ALA A 501 6.08 6.76 0.81
N GLY A 502 6.38 8.04 0.91
CA GLY A 502 6.97 8.59 2.13
C GLY A 502 6.54 10.03 2.40
N ALA A 503 6.57 10.39 3.70
CA ALA A 503 6.24 11.73 4.17
C ALA A 503 7.05 12.13 5.40
N PRO A 504 7.21 13.43 5.67
CA PRO A 504 7.71 13.90 6.96
C PRO A 504 6.80 13.45 8.10
N ALA A 505 7.40 13.14 9.25
CA ALA A 505 6.68 12.66 10.42
C ALA A 505 5.61 13.66 10.91
N GLU A 506 5.88 14.95 10.84
CA GLU A 506 4.93 15.98 11.26
C GLU A 506 3.64 15.98 10.43
N VAL A 507 3.71 15.63 9.16
CA VAL A 507 2.53 15.52 8.28
C VAL A 507 1.64 14.37 8.71
N VAL A 508 2.23 13.23 9.05
CA VAL A 508 1.51 12.02 9.45
C VAL A 508 1.05 12.09 10.90
N LYS A 509 1.89 12.59 11.82
CA LYS A 509 1.54 12.74 13.24
C LYS A 509 0.31 13.60 13.47
N GLY A 510 0.05 14.57 12.62
CA GLY A 510 -1.13 15.44 12.71
C GLY A 510 -2.46 14.66 12.62
N PHE A 511 -2.43 13.48 12.04
CA PHE A 511 -3.60 12.64 11.83
C PHE A 511 -3.60 11.35 12.65
N SER A 512 -2.42 10.80 13.03
CA SER A 512 -2.34 9.54 13.77
C SER A 512 -2.83 9.68 15.22
N LYS A 513 -3.68 8.76 15.65
CA LYS A 513 -4.17 8.64 17.02
C LYS A 513 -3.41 7.53 17.76
N LYS A 514 -3.12 7.75 19.06
CA LYS A 514 -2.56 6.72 19.94
C LYS A 514 -3.61 5.72 20.39
N PHE A 515 -4.80 6.23 20.71
CA PHE A 515 -5.95 5.44 21.12
C PHE A 515 -7.24 6.23 20.79
N PHE A 516 -8.36 5.52 20.76
CA PHE A 516 -9.68 6.09 20.52
C PHE A 516 -10.35 6.43 21.85
N LYS A 517 -11.09 7.54 21.87
CA LYS A 517 -11.97 7.83 22.98
C LYS A 517 -13.20 6.95 22.88
N LEU A 518 -13.62 6.39 24.01
CA LEU A 518 -14.79 5.51 24.08
C LEU A 518 -16.07 6.20 23.58
N GLU A 519 -16.21 7.51 23.81
CA GLU A 519 -17.34 8.29 23.31
C GLU A 519 -17.38 8.39 21.77
N GLU A 520 -16.22 8.33 21.12
CA GLU A 520 -16.09 8.38 19.65
C GLU A 520 -16.47 7.04 19.00
N ASN A 521 -16.54 5.95 19.77
CA ASN A 521 -16.91 4.64 19.27
C ASN A 521 -18.36 4.66 18.74
N LYS A 522 -18.49 4.49 17.42
CA LYS A 522 -19.78 4.45 16.72
C LYS A 522 -20.19 3.04 16.30
N HIS A 523 -19.46 2.03 16.78
CA HIS A 523 -19.79 0.64 16.48
C HIS A 523 -21.22 0.33 16.97
N PRO A 524 -22.08 -0.33 16.15
CA PRO A 524 -23.48 -0.52 16.49
C PRO A 524 -23.70 -1.40 17.73
N TYR A 525 -22.71 -2.18 18.10
CA TYR A 525 -22.75 -3.10 19.23
C TYR A 525 -21.79 -2.70 20.36
N ALA A 526 -21.29 -1.46 20.37
CA ALA A 526 -20.39 -0.99 21.40
C ALA A 526 -21.07 -1.01 22.78
N THR A 527 -20.36 -1.58 23.77
CA THR A 527 -20.74 -1.60 25.19
C THR A 527 -19.81 -0.64 25.93
N LYS A 528 -20.32 0.51 26.37
CA LYS A 528 -19.52 1.62 26.88
C LYS A 528 -19.39 1.64 28.41
N SER A 529 -20.07 0.74 29.08
CA SER A 529 -20.04 0.55 30.53
C SER A 529 -20.25 -0.91 30.86
N GLU A 530 -19.71 -1.40 31.97
CA GLU A 530 -19.99 -2.75 32.46
C GLU A 530 -21.45 -2.92 32.87
N ASP A 531 -22.14 -1.85 33.25
CA ASP A 531 -23.59 -1.87 33.51
C ASP A 531 -24.44 -2.19 32.26
N ASP A 532 -23.89 -1.98 31.06
CA ASP A 532 -24.57 -2.24 29.80
C ASP A 532 -24.32 -3.65 29.23
N VAL A 533 -23.52 -4.45 29.93
CA VAL A 533 -23.18 -5.82 29.56
C VAL A 533 -24.46 -6.69 29.54
N ARG A 534 -24.62 -7.49 28.52
CA ARG A 534 -25.80 -8.35 28.35
C ARG A 534 -25.57 -9.46 27.35
N VAL A 535 -26.34 -10.52 27.49
CA VAL A 535 -26.42 -11.61 26.51
C VAL A 535 -27.85 -11.73 26.04
N VAL A 536 -28.08 -11.63 24.72
CA VAL A 536 -29.41 -11.59 24.11
C VAL A 536 -29.55 -12.69 23.08
N ARG A 537 -30.66 -13.41 23.12
CA ARG A 537 -30.98 -14.47 22.16
C ARG A 537 -32.08 -14.02 21.21
N ASP A 538 -31.82 -14.12 19.89
CA ASP A 538 -32.81 -14.01 18.84
C ASP A 538 -32.82 -15.29 17.98
N GLY A 539 -33.75 -16.17 18.27
CA GLY A 539 -33.80 -17.48 17.63
C GLY A 539 -32.56 -18.31 17.87
N LYS A 540 -31.79 -18.55 16.81
CA LYS A 540 -30.49 -19.24 16.88
C LYS A 540 -29.32 -18.27 17.06
N ASN A 541 -29.52 -16.99 16.83
CA ASN A 541 -28.48 -16.00 17.03
C ASN A 541 -28.41 -15.62 18.51
N VAL A 542 -27.21 -15.55 19.04
CA VAL A 542 -26.94 -15.08 20.40
C VAL A 542 -25.90 -13.96 20.30
N HIS A 543 -26.24 -12.81 20.84
CA HIS A 543 -25.35 -11.66 20.90
C HIS A 543 -24.86 -11.47 22.32
N VAL A 544 -23.54 -11.53 22.48
CA VAL A 544 -22.83 -11.28 23.73
C VAL A 544 -22.22 -9.89 23.63
N TYR A 545 -22.78 -8.96 24.38
CA TYR A 545 -22.26 -7.60 24.52
C TYR A 545 -21.35 -7.59 25.74
N MET A 546 -20.04 -7.56 25.50
CA MET A 546 -19.07 -7.69 26.58
C MET A 546 -18.02 -6.58 26.55
N THR A 547 -17.39 -6.38 27.67
CA THR A 547 -16.33 -5.42 27.89
C THR A 547 -15.02 -6.13 28.23
N ALA A 548 -13.91 -5.46 27.96
CA ALA A 548 -12.56 -5.83 28.35
C ALA A 548 -11.91 -4.62 29.03
N ILE A 549 -11.42 -4.80 30.24
CA ILE A 549 -10.65 -3.82 31.00
C ILE A 549 -9.64 -4.59 31.87
N ARG A 550 -8.55 -3.99 32.27
CA ARG A 550 -7.59 -4.64 33.17
C ARG A 550 -8.24 -4.98 34.53
N SER A 551 -8.37 -6.23 34.94
CA SER A 551 -7.82 -7.47 34.32
C SER A 551 -8.92 -8.50 34.13
N HIS A 552 -10.08 -8.11 33.61
CA HIS A 552 -11.20 -9.03 33.44
C HIS A 552 -12.03 -8.74 32.18
N PHE A 553 -12.85 -9.70 31.83
CA PHE A 553 -13.94 -9.57 30.88
C PHE A 553 -15.27 -9.55 31.63
N ALA A 554 -16.20 -8.74 31.18
CA ALA A 554 -17.58 -8.79 31.63
C ALA A 554 -18.53 -9.02 30.42
N PRO A 555 -19.35 -10.08 30.40
CA PRO A 555 -19.41 -11.16 31.41
C PRO A 555 -18.24 -12.14 31.27
N ASP A 556 -17.82 -12.73 32.37
CA ASP A 556 -16.78 -13.75 32.42
C ASP A 556 -17.34 -15.19 32.30
N ASN A 557 -18.59 -15.40 32.70
CA ASN A 557 -19.26 -16.69 32.64
C ASN A 557 -20.59 -16.60 31.90
N ILE A 558 -20.78 -17.46 30.90
CA ILE A 558 -21.99 -17.50 30.09
C ILE A 558 -22.50 -18.94 30.00
N GLU A 559 -23.79 -19.15 30.28
CA GLU A 559 -24.43 -20.45 30.10
C GLU A 559 -25.75 -20.34 29.31
N GLY A 560 -26.26 -21.48 28.86
CA GLY A 560 -27.47 -21.54 28.04
C GLY A 560 -27.23 -21.34 26.55
N ILE A 561 -25.99 -21.20 26.11
CA ILE A 561 -25.61 -21.37 24.70
C ILE A 561 -25.88 -22.84 24.30
N LYS A 562 -26.38 -23.07 23.10
CA LYS A 562 -26.79 -24.41 22.62
C LYS A 562 -26.00 -24.81 21.38
N VAL A 563 -25.75 -26.08 21.21
CA VAL A 563 -25.16 -26.61 19.98
C VAL A 563 -25.93 -26.11 18.76
N GLY A 564 -25.25 -25.54 17.77
CA GLY A 564 -25.81 -24.97 16.55
C GLY A 564 -26.41 -23.57 16.71
N ASP A 565 -26.16 -22.90 17.83
CA ASP A 565 -26.37 -21.45 17.90
C ASP A 565 -25.30 -20.73 17.08
N ARG A 566 -25.60 -19.54 16.62
CA ARG A 566 -24.62 -18.62 16.05
C ARG A 566 -24.39 -17.50 17.05
N VAL A 567 -23.23 -17.53 17.68
CA VAL A 567 -22.89 -16.64 18.79
C VAL A 567 -21.97 -15.53 18.30
N TYR A 568 -22.41 -14.29 18.48
CA TYR A 568 -21.66 -13.08 18.17
C TYR A 568 -21.10 -12.50 19.45
N PHE A 569 -19.80 -12.48 19.58
CA PHE A 569 -19.10 -11.80 20.68
C PHE A 569 -18.70 -10.41 20.23
N HIS A 570 -19.34 -9.39 20.77
CA HIS A 570 -19.05 -7.98 20.56
C HIS A 570 -18.25 -7.48 21.75
N VAL A 571 -16.94 -7.38 21.62
CA VAL A 571 -16.04 -7.05 22.73
C VAL A 571 -15.58 -5.62 22.61
N THR A 572 -15.84 -4.80 23.62
CA THR A 572 -15.42 -3.40 23.68
C THR A 572 -14.32 -3.23 24.72
N ASN A 573 -13.18 -2.65 24.29
CA ASN A 573 -12.09 -2.29 25.19
C ASN A 573 -12.40 -0.95 25.88
N LEU A 574 -12.55 -0.95 27.20
CA LEU A 574 -12.88 0.23 28.00
C LEU A 574 -11.66 1.07 28.44
N GLU A 575 -10.44 0.63 28.12
CA GLU A 575 -9.23 1.38 28.48
C GLU A 575 -9.22 2.78 27.86
N GLN A 576 -8.90 3.79 28.68
CA GLN A 576 -8.84 5.19 28.27
C GLN A 576 -7.58 5.92 28.71
N ASP A 577 -6.86 5.37 29.68
CA ASP A 577 -5.72 6.05 30.30
C ASP A 577 -4.40 5.79 29.57
N TYR A 578 -4.28 4.61 28.96
CA TYR A 578 -3.06 4.14 28.32
C TYR A 578 -3.40 3.44 27.00
N ASP A 579 -2.40 3.35 26.17
CA ASP A 579 -2.45 2.55 24.93
C ASP A 579 -2.31 1.05 25.30
N VAL A 580 -3.37 0.49 25.89
CA VAL A 580 -3.42 -0.90 26.37
C VAL A 580 -4.45 -1.67 25.53
N PRO A 581 -4.02 -2.46 24.55
CA PRO A 581 -4.91 -3.37 23.86
C PRO A 581 -5.30 -4.55 24.74
N HIS A 582 -6.42 -5.18 24.43
CA HIS A 582 -6.78 -6.50 24.91
C HIS A 582 -6.97 -7.43 23.74
N GLY A 583 -6.41 -8.62 23.84
CA GLY A 583 -6.72 -9.68 22.91
C GLY A 583 -7.75 -10.63 23.51
N ILE A 584 -8.56 -11.27 22.68
CA ILE A 584 -9.42 -12.36 23.13
C ILE A 584 -9.29 -13.56 22.19
N SER A 585 -9.12 -14.74 22.78
CA SER A 585 -9.19 -16.02 22.06
C SER A 585 -10.06 -16.99 22.84
N MET A 586 -10.90 -17.75 22.15
CA MET A 586 -11.71 -18.82 22.72
C MET A 586 -11.16 -20.16 22.25
N ILE A 587 -10.75 -20.99 23.20
CA ILE A 587 -10.16 -22.30 22.91
C ILE A 587 -11.17 -23.18 22.16
N GLY A 588 -10.77 -23.69 21.01
CA GLY A 588 -11.60 -24.58 20.18
C GLY A 588 -12.68 -23.89 19.35
N ALA A 589 -12.74 -22.56 19.33
CA ALA A 589 -13.72 -21.81 18.54
C ALA A 589 -13.29 -21.54 17.08
N ASN A 590 -12.18 -22.09 16.64
CA ASN A 590 -11.63 -21.88 15.29
C ASN A 590 -11.60 -20.40 14.86
N THR A 591 -11.30 -19.54 15.81
CA THR A 591 -11.12 -18.10 15.62
C THR A 591 -9.68 -17.75 15.94
N SER A 592 -9.09 -16.83 15.23
CA SER A 592 -7.79 -16.31 15.59
C SER A 592 -7.92 -15.34 16.78
N GLU A 593 -6.81 -14.95 17.33
CA GLU A 593 -6.75 -13.85 18.27
C GLU A 593 -7.49 -12.63 17.72
N LEU A 594 -8.24 -11.97 18.58
CA LEU A 594 -8.96 -10.73 18.26
C LEU A 594 -8.32 -9.59 19.07
N LEU A 595 -7.51 -8.77 18.44
CA LEU A 595 -6.88 -7.62 19.06
C LEU A 595 -7.87 -6.43 19.08
N ILE A 596 -8.14 -5.88 20.26
CA ILE A 596 -9.10 -4.79 20.46
C ILE A 596 -8.36 -3.59 21.04
N MET A 597 -8.23 -2.53 20.25
CA MET A 597 -7.56 -1.31 20.68
C MET A 597 -8.43 -0.51 21.68
N PRO A 598 -7.82 0.33 22.53
CA PRO A 598 -8.55 1.15 23.50
C PRO A 598 -9.70 1.93 22.87
N GLY A 599 -10.89 1.84 23.46
CA GLY A 599 -12.10 2.51 22.99
C GLY A 599 -12.77 1.90 21.77
N GLN A 600 -12.23 0.82 21.19
CA GLN A 600 -12.79 0.12 20.04
C GLN A 600 -13.67 -1.06 20.43
N THR A 601 -14.46 -1.53 19.47
CA THR A 601 -15.27 -2.75 19.57
C THR A 601 -15.00 -3.63 18.37
N GLU A 602 -14.76 -4.92 18.62
CA GLU A 602 -14.54 -5.94 17.61
C GLU A 602 -15.52 -7.10 17.80
N THR A 603 -15.88 -7.74 16.70
CA THR A 603 -16.84 -8.85 16.71
C THR A 603 -16.24 -10.12 16.13
N PHE A 604 -16.34 -11.23 16.83
CA PHE A 604 -16.15 -12.56 16.24
C PHE A 604 -17.38 -13.43 16.34
N VAL A 605 -17.52 -14.38 15.43
CA VAL A 605 -18.65 -15.29 15.37
C VAL A 605 -18.20 -16.71 15.60
N TRP A 606 -18.93 -17.40 16.47
CA TRP A 606 -18.69 -18.80 16.80
C TRP A 606 -19.96 -19.64 16.69
N GLU A 607 -19.84 -20.81 16.10
CA GLU A 607 -20.93 -21.79 16.02
C GLU A 607 -20.51 -23.08 16.74
N PRO A 608 -20.89 -23.29 18.02
CA PRO A 608 -20.54 -24.49 18.76
C PRO A 608 -21.14 -25.73 18.13
N LYS A 609 -20.29 -26.74 17.86
CA LYS A 609 -20.66 -28.03 17.28
C LYS A 609 -20.86 -29.13 18.34
N GLN A 610 -20.40 -28.88 19.58
CA GLN A 610 -20.39 -29.86 20.65
C GLN A 610 -20.78 -29.23 21.98
N VAL A 611 -21.37 -30.03 22.87
CA VAL A 611 -21.59 -29.65 24.27
C VAL A 611 -20.29 -29.60 25.02
N GLY A 612 -20.18 -28.70 26.01
CA GLY A 612 -18.98 -28.62 26.84
C GLY A 612 -18.78 -27.26 27.47
N VAL A 613 -17.62 -27.09 28.04
CA VAL A 613 -17.14 -25.84 28.62
C VAL A 613 -16.01 -25.30 27.75
N TRP A 614 -16.14 -24.07 27.31
CA TRP A 614 -15.23 -23.44 26.38
C TRP A 614 -14.62 -22.22 27.05
N PRO A 615 -13.33 -22.28 27.46
CA PRO A 615 -12.66 -21.14 28.06
C PRO A 615 -12.28 -20.12 27.00
N PHE A 616 -12.31 -18.85 27.38
CA PHE A 616 -11.70 -17.75 26.64
C PHE A 616 -10.77 -16.95 27.57
N TYR A 617 -9.81 -16.23 26.99
CA TYR A 617 -8.76 -15.56 27.75
C TYR A 617 -8.19 -14.38 26.96
N CYS A 618 -7.55 -13.45 27.69
CA CYS A 618 -6.81 -12.35 27.08
C CYS A 618 -5.49 -12.86 26.50
N THR A 619 -5.18 -12.49 25.25
CA THR A 619 -3.97 -12.93 24.56
C THR A 619 -2.84 -11.90 24.60
N ASP A 620 -3.16 -10.62 24.85
CA ASP A 620 -2.19 -9.54 24.94
C ASP A 620 -1.81 -9.22 26.37
N PHE A 621 -0.52 -9.05 26.62
CA PHE A 621 -0.01 -8.72 27.96
C PHE A 621 -0.45 -7.32 28.38
N CYS A 622 -1.59 -7.21 29.02
CA CYS A 622 -2.27 -5.97 29.38
C CYS A 622 -1.97 -5.48 30.81
N SER A 623 -1.58 -6.37 31.72
CA SER A 623 -1.31 -6.04 33.13
C SER A 623 -0.54 -7.14 33.85
N ALA A 624 -0.20 -6.92 35.11
CA ALA A 624 0.39 -7.96 35.98
C ALA A 624 -0.55 -9.15 36.21
N LEU A 625 -1.87 -8.94 36.11
CA LEU A 625 -2.92 -9.95 36.26
C LEU A 625 -3.47 -10.43 34.91
N HIS A 626 -2.66 -10.29 33.85
CA HIS A 626 -3.06 -10.66 32.49
C HIS A 626 -3.57 -12.11 32.38
N GLN A 627 -2.94 -13.04 33.09
CA GLN A 627 -3.29 -14.46 33.01
C GLN A 627 -4.57 -14.83 33.78
N GLU A 628 -5.02 -13.98 34.68
CA GLU A 628 -6.29 -14.10 35.38
C GLU A 628 -7.48 -13.60 34.56
N MET A 629 -7.20 -12.83 33.49
CA MET A 629 -8.22 -12.30 32.58
C MET A 629 -8.75 -13.40 31.67
N GLN A 630 -9.75 -14.14 32.14
CA GLN A 630 -10.35 -15.30 31.47
C GLN A 630 -11.83 -15.45 31.82
N GLY A 631 -12.49 -16.33 31.07
CA GLY A 631 -13.89 -16.68 31.33
C GLY A 631 -14.31 -17.98 30.64
N TYR A 632 -15.58 -18.34 30.78
CA TYR A 632 -16.09 -19.62 30.30
C TYR A 632 -17.44 -19.50 29.62
N VAL A 633 -17.62 -20.20 28.51
CA VAL A 633 -18.91 -20.42 27.87
C VAL A 633 -19.32 -21.88 28.03
N ARG A 634 -20.52 -22.11 28.59
CA ARG A 634 -21.10 -23.45 28.76
C ARG A 634 -22.10 -23.72 27.65
N VAL A 635 -21.81 -24.71 26.82
CA VAL A 635 -22.65 -25.14 25.70
C VAL A 635 -23.47 -26.33 26.08
N SER A 636 -24.78 -26.19 26.02
CA SER A 636 -25.75 -27.23 26.30
C SER A 636 -26.27 -27.94 25.03
N PRO A 637 -26.88 -29.14 25.15
CA PRO A 637 -27.57 -29.77 24.04
C PRO A 637 -28.65 -28.88 23.44
N ARG A 638 -28.92 -28.99 22.14
CA ARG A 638 -29.88 -28.15 21.41
C ARG A 638 -31.28 -28.10 22.04
N ASN A 639 -31.74 -29.24 22.57
CA ASN A 639 -33.04 -29.40 23.21
C ASN A 639 -33.02 -29.17 24.72
N SER A 640 -31.94 -28.70 25.29
CA SER A 640 -31.82 -28.39 26.71
C SER A 640 -32.75 -27.28 27.15
N ASN A 641 -33.27 -27.41 28.39
CA ASN A 641 -34.06 -26.38 29.07
C ASN A 641 -33.21 -25.34 29.83
N VAL A 642 -31.88 -25.43 29.77
CA VAL A 642 -30.99 -24.45 30.39
C VAL A 642 -31.31 -23.08 29.80
N LYS A 643 -31.60 -22.13 30.68
CA LYS A 643 -31.87 -20.73 30.32
C LYS A 643 -30.54 -20.01 30.08
N LEU A 644 -30.61 -19.00 29.24
CA LEU A 644 -29.51 -18.08 29.04
C LEU A 644 -29.28 -17.27 30.33
N SER A 645 -28.07 -17.30 30.85
CA SER A 645 -27.63 -16.53 31.99
C SER A 645 -26.15 -16.21 31.90
N TRP A 646 -25.70 -15.21 32.61
CA TRP A 646 -24.32 -14.78 32.66
C TRP A 646 -24.00 -14.15 34.03
N SER A 647 -22.72 -14.12 34.39
CA SER A 647 -22.25 -13.48 35.62
C SER A 647 -21.32 -12.30 35.30
N LEU A 648 -21.34 -11.33 36.18
CA LEU A 648 -20.32 -10.31 36.36
C LEU A 648 -19.51 -10.70 37.61
N ASP A 649 -18.25 -10.29 37.71
CA ASP A 649 -17.25 -10.77 38.70
C ASP A 649 -17.61 -10.60 40.19
N ASP A 650 -18.69 -9.96 40.58
CA ASP A 650 -18.98 -9.53 41.94
C ASP A 650 -20.12 -10.24 42.66
N GLU A 651 -20.44 -11.49 42.33
CA GLU A 651 -21.39 -12.31 43.11
C GLU A 651 -20.79 -13.59 43.67
#